data_fe026e1d099d8c0be252f93893fb61e7
#
_entry.id   fe026e1d099d8c0be252f93893fb61e7
#
_cell.length_a   1.000
_cell.length_b   1.000
_cell.length_c   1.000
_cell.angle_alpha   90.00
_cell.angle_beta   90.00
_cell.angle_gamma   90.00
#
_symmetry.space_group_name_H-M   'P 1'
#
loop_
_entity.id
_entity.type
_entity.pdbx_description
1 polymer ?
#
loop_
_entity_poly.entity_id
_entity_poly.type
_entity_poly.pdbx_seq_one_letter_code
_entity_poly.pdbx_strand_id
1 'polypeptide(L)'
;TWGDTTNTNLELIAEGLSYGTEAITTNADTHTSTVADGASDPARSMFIKYTGTLDSACTITIAPNTLSRVHFIENGTSGSQDIIIKQGSDDAADKVTIPAGDTKAVYLDGAGSGAVVRDAFAALNVGNLSTTTAGTSNLRLGVNAGNSIQSGGNYNTVLGDEAGTALTTGDNNVAIGFEALKTEDAHGNNVAVGYQTLKAQDAGGAAYNVAIGYKAGTAITDGVSNTLVGGLTGDAITEGDSNVAMGESALSTDTLGSKSTAIGSFALNAQNFTTATDSHNTAVGFDSGKSVTTGVNNTLIGGLAGDAITDGDGNTAVGHEALSADTSGQKSTAIGRGALLRQDFTTATDSHNTAVGHEAGANILTGTLNTLMGSRAGDELTTGGENTVYGFQALSADDVGSHSTAIGKNALASQNFDTATDSNNTAVGHDAGAAVTIGVQNCLLGAFVGDALTEGLHNVAMGYAALSADTKGNYSVAIGAGALANQNFSTATSSFNTAVGEEAGNDITTGVQNTFIGALAGDATDDGIGVTAVGYLALSANCADGNTGVGHSAGKSITGGNNMCLGAGSGNTGSPGGNMTTNANEIALGNGDVQECNIQVDWTVASDQRDKTDFTALDVGLDFVNALKPYTYKWDKRIKYVSDEDRDTVDLDTITHDGTHKEDWLDIGFKAQEVEVLEKAAGYKIAEKTNLTTKLTGDGKQYGMQYSKFVPILVKAIQELTAANTALAARVKTLEDA
;
A
#
# COMPACT_ATOMS: atom_id res chain seq x y z
N THR A 1 44.72 26.85 86.48
CA THR A 1 43.97 28.00 85.90
C THR A 1 42.96 27.52 84.83
N TRP A 2 41.96 28.30 84.51
CA TRP A 2 40.92 27.91 83.53
C TRP A 2 41.51 27.56 82.14
N GLY A 3 42.61 28.22 81.75
CA GLY A 3 43.32 27.97 80.52
C GLY A 3 44.02 26.60 80.46
N ASP A 4 44.64 26.20 81.56
CA ASP A 4 45.33 24.90 81.62
C ASP A 4 44.35 23.73 81.50
N THR A 5 43.17 23.84 82.16
CA THR A 5 42.12 22.80 82.13
C THR A 5 41.54 22.73 80.67
N THR A 6 41.40 23.85 79.96
CA THR A 6 40.89 23.88 78.62
C THR A 6 41.89 23.22 77.62
N ASN A 7 43.20 23.51 77.80
CA ASN A 7 44.23 22.91 76.98
C ASN A 7 44.31 21.39 77.18
N THR A 8 44.27 20.94 78.43
CA THR A 8 44.24 19.51 78.78
C THR A 8 43.05 18.82 78.17
N ASN A 9 41.86 19.43 78.24
CA ASN A 9 40.66 18.84 77.62
C ASN A 9 40.76 18.77 76.07
N LEU A 10 41.35 19.75 75.39
CA LEU A 10 41.60 19.72 73.93
C LEU A 10 42.64 18.64 73.56
N GLU A 11 43.66 18.43 74.34
CA GLU A 11 44.65 17.36 74.19
C GLU A 11 43.98 15.97 74.30
N LEU A 12 43.11 15.79 75.29
CA LEU A 12 42.37 14.55 75.49
C LEU A 12 41.36 14.27 74.36
N ILE A 13 40.78 15.31 73.80
CA ILE A 13 39.92 15.15 72.55
C ILE A 13 40.81 14.75 71.41
N ALA A 14 41.93 15.37 71.19
CA ALA A 14 42.85 15.02 70.09
C ALA A 14 43.39 13.56 70.28
N GLU A 15 43.70 13.14 71.48
CA GLU A 15 44.04 11.76 71.78
C GLU A 15 42.92 10.80 71.46
N GLY A 16 41.68 11.17 71.80
CA GLY A 16 40.48 10.38 71.50
C GLY A 16 40.26 10.13 69.99
N LEU A 17 40.85 10.93 69.10
CA LEU A 17 40.80 10.78 67.67
C LEU A 17 42.08 10.20 67.04
N SER A 18 43.07 9.80 67.90
CA SER A 18 44.37 9.35 67.47
C SER A 18 44.55 7.82 67.49
N TYR A 19 45.78 7.40 67.22
CA TYR A 19 46.24 6.01 67.29
C TYR A 19 47.03 5.80 68.67
N GLY A 20 46.56 4.82 69.45
CA GLY A 20 47.19 4.42 70.68
C GLY A 20 47.80 3.03 70.57
N THR A 21 48.89 2.81 71.27
CA THR A 21 49.50 1.49 71.42
C THR A 21 49.54 1.14 72.91
N GLU A 22 48.95 0.00 73.26
CA GLU A 22 48.94 -0.51 74.63
C GLU A 22 49.62 -1.88 74.69
N ALA A 23 50.53 -2.04 75.64
CA ALA A 23 51.29 -3.27 75.82
C ALA A 23 50.61 -4.20 76.80
N ILE A 24 50.30 -5.42 76.40
CA ILE A 24 49.84 -6.51 77.31
C ILE A 24 51.05 -7.15 77.95
N THR A 25 50.96 -7.43 79.22
CA THR A 25 52.03 -8.18 79.97
C THR A 25 52.25 -9.54 79.33
N THR A 26 53.52 -9.96 79.17
CA THR A 26 53.88 -11.25 78.55
C THR A 26 53.14 -12.41 79.22
N ASN A 27 52.48 -13.22 78.35
CA ASN A 27 51.65 -14.39 78.71
C ASN A 27 50.51 -14.08 79.69
N ALA A 28 49.90 -12.89 79.58
CA ALA A 28 48.74 -12.55 80.43
C ALA A 28 47.43 -13.08 79.78
N ASP A 29 46.69 -13.88 80.58
CA ASP A 29 45.35 -14.36 80.15
C ASP A 29 44.26 -13.29 80.21
N THR A 30 44.53 -12.22 81.00
CA THR A 30 43.64 -11.07 81.19
C THR A 30 44.39 -9.75 81.19
N HIS A 31 43.80 -8.72 80.62
CA HIS A 31 44.33 -7.35 80.63
C HIS A 31 43.20 -6.37 80.89
N THR A 32 43.43 -5.28 81.57
CA THR A 32 42.45 -4.23 81.78
C THR A 32 42.98 -2.96 81.12
N SER A 33 42.29 -2.52 80.12
CA SER A 33 42.55 -1.28 79.41
C SER A 33 41.60 -0.21 79.95
N THR A 34 42.15 0.83 80.66
CA THR A 34 41.33 1.82 81.35
C THR A 34 41.42 3.16 80.64
N VAL A 35 40.25 3.68 80.18
CA VAL A 35 40.15 5.04 79.65
C VAL A 35 40.14 6.00 80.94
N ALA A 36 41.28 6.61 81.25
CA ALA A 36 41.42 7.45 82.41
C ALA A 36 40.60 8.75 82.32
N ASP A 37 39.97 9.15 83.45
CA ASP A 37 39.25 10.43 83.46
C ASP A 37 40.26 11.58 83.70
N GLY A 38 40.30 12.51 82.73
CA GLY A 38 41.13 13.72 82.83
C GLY A 38 42.64 13.50 82.67
N ALA A 39 43.11 12.35 82.22
CA ALA A 39 44.52 12.04 81.95
C ALA A 39 44.72 11.38 80.61
N SER A 40 45.89 11.54 79.98
CA SER A 40 46.30 10.86 78.78
C SER A 40 46.40 9.33 78.96
N ASP A 41 45.91 8.59 77.98
CA ASP A 41 45.85 7.14 78.08
C ASP A 41 45.64 6.51 76.69
N PRO A 42 46.44 5.50 76.27
CA PRO A 42 46.34 4.87 74.97
C PRO A 42 44.92 4.29 74.62
N ALA A 43 44.21 3.82 75.68
CA ALA A 43 42.86 3.27 75.51
C ALA A 43 41.81 4.31 75.17
N ARG A 44 42.12 5.61 75.23
CA ARG A 44 41.28 6.70 74.81
C ARG A 44 41.23 6.82 73.25
N SER A 45 42.28 6.37 72.58
CA SER A 45 42.42 6.50 71.16
C SER A 45 41.30 5.78 70.37
N MET A 46 40.82 6.36 69.24
CA MET A 46 39.84 5.71 68.35
C MET A 46 40.43 4.44 67.80
N PHE A 47 41.72 4.44 67.44
CA PHE A 47 42.44 3.28 66.98
C PHE A 47 43.39 2.81 68.11
N ILE A 48 43.25 1.55 68.50
CA ILE A 48 44.08 0.95 69.60
C ILE A 48 44.77 -0.28 69.01
N LYS A 49 46.12 -0.31 69.16
CA LYS A 49 46.91 -1.49 68.87
C LYS A 49 47.37 -2.13 70.15
N TYR A 50 46.96 -3.34 70.45
CA TYR A 50 47.46 -4.14 71.51
C TYR A 50 48.73 -4.87 71.08
N THR A 51 49.79 -4.76 71.86
CA THR A 51 51.11 -5.39 71.60
C THR A 51 51.54 -6.26 72.83
N GLY A 52 52.51 -7.13 72.61
CA GLY A 52 53.03 -8.05 73.67
C GLY A 52 53.16 -9.46 73.12
N THR A 53 53.68 -10.40 73.98
CA THR A 53 53.79 -11.79 73.57
C THR A 53 52.82 -12.62 74.39
N LEU A 54 51.97 -13.39 73.71
CA LEU A 54 50.91 -14.22 74.30
C LEU A 54 51.16 -15.70 73.97
N ASP A 55 50.89 -16.57 74.95
CA ASP A 55 50.90 -18.03 74.84
C ASP A 55 49.48 -18.66 74.88
N SER A 56 48.49 -17.85 75.22
CA SER A 56 47.09 -18.17 75.27
C SER A 56 46.25 -16.93 74.85
N ALA A 57 44.94 -17.10 74.56
CA ALA A 57 44.06 -15.98 74.27
C ALA A 57 43.93 -15.05 75.47
N CYS A 58 44.11 -13.75 75.25
CA CYS A 58 44.02 -12.74 76.29
C CYS A 58 42.68 -12.01 76.29
N THR A 59 41.96 -12.03 77.44
CA THR A 59 40.71 -11.26 77.53
C THR A 59 41.04 -9.84 78.00
N ILE A 60 40.71 -8.85 77.14
CA ILE A 60 40.93 -7.43 77.44
C ILE A 60 39.61 -6.80 77.89
N THR A 61 39.60 -6.31 79.16
CA THR A 61 38.46 -5.59 79.68
C THR A 61 38.66 -4.09 79.46
N ILE A 62 37.79 -3.45 78.71
CA ILE A 62 37.84 -2.00 78.54
C ILE A 62 37.00 -1.35 79.62
N ALA A 63 37.65 -0.50 80.42
CA ALA A 63 37.05 0.22 81.55
C ALA A 63 37.10 1.75 81.26
N PRO A 64 36.16 2.55 81.79
CA PRO A 64 35.01 2.11 82.60
C PRO A 64 33.92 1.45 81.75
N ASN A 65 33.13 0.59 82.37
CA ASN A 65 32.03 -0.12 81.72
C ASN A 65 30.84 0.79 81.34
N THR A 66 30.96 2.07 81.54
CA THR A 66 30.04 3.13 81.15
C THR A 66 30.51 3.86 79.84
N LEU A 67 31.63 3.43 79.27
CA LEU A 67 32.17 4.00 78.06
C LEU A 67 31.36 3.50 76.79
N SER A 68 30.68 4.41 76.12
CA SER A 68 29.96 4.10 74.83
C SER A 68 30.68 4.76 73.69
N ARG A 69 31.25 3.95 72.77
CA ARG A 69 31.96 4.42 71.57
C ARG A 69 32.37 3.30 70.62
N VAL A 70 32.80 3.64 69.44
CA VAL A 70 33.44 2.72 68.48
C VAL A 70 34.97 2.84 68.58
N HIS A 71 35.68 1.71 68.71
CA HIS A 71 37.10 1.61 68.52
C HIS A 71 37.50 0.73 67.37
N PHE A 72 38.56 1.08 66.66
CA PHE A 72 39.27 0.17 65.74
C PHE A 72 40.40 -0.46 66.54
N ILE A 73 40.29 -1.77 66.79
CA ILE A 73 41.24 -2.50 67.65
C ILE A 73 42.04 -3.47 66.77
N GLU A 74 43.38 -3.28 66.80
CA GLU A 74 44.34 -4.16 66.14
C GLU A 74 44.96 -5.12 67.22
N ASN A 75 44.90 -6.42 66.88
CA ASN A 75 45.68 -7.41 67.65
C ASN A 75 47.09 -7.51 67.05
N GLY A 76 48.00 -6.64 67.51
CA GLY A 76 49.44 -6.64 67.19
C GLY A 76 50.30 -7.47 68.12
N THR A 77 49.73 -8.43 68.80
CA THR A 77 50.48 -9.33 69.72
C THR A 77 51.25 -10.38 68.92
N SER A 78 52.36 -10.87 69.46
CA SER A 78 53.09 -12.01 68.94
C SER A 78 52.66 -13.29 69.69
N GLY A 79 52.84 -14.47 69.07
CA GLY A 79 52.44 -15.77 69.62
C GLY A 79 51.18 -16.36 68.95
N SER A 80 50.64 -15.70 67.90
CA SER A 80 49.49 -16.18 67.14
C SER A 80 48.24 -16.47 67.99
N GLN A 81 48.01 -15.66 69.01
CA GLN A 81 46.90 -15.80 69.95
C GLN A 81 45.85 -14.71 69.73
N ASP A 82 44.59 -15.05 70.00
CA ASP A 82 43.49 -14.12 69.92
C ASP A 82 43.47 -13.14 71.07
N ILE A 83 42.98 -11.94 70.87
CA ILE A 83 42.54 -11.05 71.96
C ILE A 83 41.00 -11.04 71.99
N ILE A 84 40.42 -11.07 73.17
CA ILE A 84 38.97 -11.10 73.37
C ILE A 84 38.59 -9.80 74.12
N ILE A 85 37.87 -8.95 73.40
CA ILE A 85 37.46 -7.65 73.96
C ILE A 85 36.13 -7.79 74.65
N LYS A 86 36.08 -7.34 75.93
CA LYS A 86 34.88 -7.25 76.77
C LYS A 86 34.76 -5.89 77.45
N GLN A 87 33.59 -5.53 77.96
CA GLN A 87 33.39 -4.30 78.72
C GLN A 87 32.75 -4.56 80.10
N GLY A 88 31.65 -5.28 80.17
CA GLY A 88 30.95 -5.54 81.44
C GLY A 88 30.67 -7.00 81.68
N SER A 89 29.88 -7.63 80.93
CA SER A 89 29.42 -9.01 81.04
C SER A 89 30.52 -10.03 80.71
N ASP A 90 30.41 -11.20 81.31
CA ASP A 90 31.25 -12.35 81.00
C ASP A 90 30.55 -13.35 80.01
N ASP A 91 29.38 -13.01 79.55
CA ASP A 91 28.69 -13.81 78.49
C ASP A 91 29.53 -13.81 77.24
N ALA A 92 29.70 -14.98 76.62
CA ALA A 92 30.46 -15.13 75.40
C ALA A 92 29.79 -14.38 74.18
N ALA A 93 28.45 -14.19 74.23
CA ALA A 93 27.72 -13.43 73.24
C ALA A 93 28.00 -11.91 73.33
N ASP A 94 28.54 -11.41 74.41
CA ASP A 94 28.81 -10.00 74.70
C ASP A 94 30.27 -9.61 74.50
N LYS A 95 31.07 -10.45 73.83
CA LYS A 95 32.52 -10.28 73.63
C LYS A 95 32.85 -10.34 72.15
N VAL A 96 33.91 -9.66 71.69
CA VAL A 96 34.41 -9.72 70.35
C VAL A 96 35.83 -10.29 70.34
N THR A 97 36.04 -11.39 69.64
CA THR A 97 37.34 -12.01 69.40
C THR A 97 38.04 -11.38 68.21
N ILE A 98 39.30 -10.98 68.34
CA ILE A 98 40.15 -10.43 67.29
C ILE A 98 41.37 -11.34 67.14
N PRO A 99 41.45 -12.09 65.97
CA PRO A 99 42.59 -12.95 65.71
C PRO A 99 43.94 -12.18 65.69
N ALA A 100 45.06 -12.89 65.90
CA ALA A 100 46.39 -12.30 65.83
C ALA A 100 46.61 -11.68 64.39
N GLY A 101 47.04 -10.41 64.35
CA GLY A 101 47.26 -9.65 63.13
C GLY A 101 46.04 -8.99 62.55
N ASP A 102 44.84 -9.28 63.07
CA ASP A 102 43.57 -8.68 62.51
C ASP A 102 43.25 -7.35 63.24
N THR A 103 42.43 -6.55 62.61
CA THR A 103 41.83 -5.32 63.11
C THR A 103 40.31 -5.39 62.99
N LYS A 104 39.59 -5.12 64.09
CA LYS A 104 38.14 -5.02 64.10
C LYS A 104 37.66 -3.68 64.62
N ALA A 105 36.58 -3.19 64.01
CA ALA A 105 35.81 -2.09 64.61
C ALA A 105 34.84 -2.67 65.64
N VAL A 106 34.98 -2.28 66.84
CA VAL A 106 34.16 -2.74 67.95
C VAL A 106 33.35 -1.60 68.57
N TYR A 107 32.08 -1.88 68.84
CA TYR A 107 31.18 -0.95 69.49
C TYR A 107 31.04 -1.35 70.96
N LEU A 108 31.38 -0.44 71.87
CA LEU A 108 31.16 -0.52 73.31
C LEU A 108 29.85 0.21 73.63
N ASP A 109 28.88 -0.46 74.25
CA ASP A 109 27.55 0.17 74.50
C ASP A 109 27.51 0.96 75.85
N GLY A 110 28.44 0.76 76.73
CA GLY A 110 28.55 1.51 77.96
C GLY A 110 27.42 1.29 78.98
N ALA A 111 26.71 0.18 78.91
CA ALA A 111 25.53 -0.09 79.74
C ALA A 111 25.81 -0.49 81.21
N GLY A 112 27.01 -0.21 81.75
CA GLY A 112 27.38 -0.53 83.06
C GLY A 112 27.72 -2.00 83.31
N SER A 113 27.23 -2.63 84.37
CA SER A 113 27.49 -4.05 84.63
C SER A 113 26.98 -5.01 83.58
N GLY A 114 26.01 -4.60 82.79
CA GLY A 114 25.48 -5.33 81.62
C GLY A 114 26.04 -4.87 80.28
N ALA A 115 27.16 -4.10 80.27
CA ALA A 115 27.75 -3.59 79.05
C ALA A 115 28.24 -4.71 78.13
N VAL A 116 27.97 -4.57 76.85
CA VAL A 116 28.31 -5.53 75.78
C VAL A 116 29.27 -4.91 74.78
N VAL A 117 30.08 -5.74 74.16
CA VAL A 117 30.97 -5.40 73.10
C VAL A 117 30.44 -6.09 71.80
N ARG A 118 30.21 -5.32 70.79
CA ARG A 118 29.73 -5.85 69.47
C ARG A 118 30.73 -5.52 68.37
N ASP A 119 30.94 -6.46 67.49
CA ASP A 119 31.61 -6.17 66.23
C ASP A 119 30.73 -5.17 65.49
N ALA A 120 31.22 -3.94 65.31
CA ALA A 120 30.45 -2.86 64.66
C ALA A 120 30.07 -3.16 63.20
N PHE A 121 30.78 -4.09 62.62
CA PHE A 121 30.53 -4.54 61.25
C PHE A 121 30.16 -6.03 61.18
N ALA A 122 29.70 -6.65 62.24
CA ALA A 122 29.32 -8.07 62.31
C ALA A 122 28.22 -8.44 61.28
N ALA A 123 27.39 -7.47 60.85
CA ALA A 123 26.43 -7.62 59.71
C ALA A 123 27.08 -7.37 58.36
N LEU A 124 28.27 -6.78 58.29
CA LEU A 124 29.10 -6.76 57.10
C LEU A 124 29.85 -8.10 57.05
N ASN A 125 29.12 -9.15 56.66
CA ASN A 125 29.75 -10.44 56.35
C ASN A 125 30.45 -10.30 54.98
N VAL A 126 31.58 -9.54 54.98
CA VAL A 126 32.48 -9.42 53.83
C VAL A 126 33.36 -10.65 53.84
N GLY A 127 32.73 -11.85 53.71
CA GLY A 127 33.49 -13.06 53.43
C GLY A 127 34.26 -12.85 52.14
N ASN A 128 35.51 -12.49 52.27
CA ASN A 128 36.44 -12.20 51.17
C ASN A 128 36.06 -11.04 50.23
N LEU A 129 36.07 -9.79 50.70
CA LEU A 129 36.38 -8.66 49.84
C LEU A 129 37.90 -8.70 49.59
N SER A 130 38.33 -9.66 48.79
CA SER A 130 39.75 -9.79 48.43
C SER A 130 39.99 -9.09 47.09
N THR A 131 40.72 -7.99 47.12
CA THR A 131 41.30 -7.35 45.90
C THR A 131 42.69 -7.91 45.61
N THR A 132 43.20 -8.83 46.39
CA THR A 132 44.50 -9.49 46.19
C THR A 132 44.35 -10.70 45.28
N THR A 133 44.40 -10.47 43.99
CA THR A 133 44.57 -11.52 42.98
C THR A 133 45.97 -11.45 42.41
N ALA A 134 46.42 -12.51 41.73
CA ALA A 134 47.69 -12.50 41.03
C ALA A 134 47.68 -11.57 39.81
N GLY A 135 46.51 -11.11 39.32
CA GLY A 135 46.31 -10.10 38.26
C GLY A 135 46.12 -8.70 38.83
N THR A 136 45.89 -7.73 37.94
CA THR A 136 45.80 -6.29 38.25
C THR A 136 44.32 -5.81 38.21
N SER A 137 43.91 -5.01 39.22
CA SER A 137 42.62 -4.31 39.24
C SER A 137 41.38 -5.20 39.15
N ASN A 138 41.38 -6.35 39.80
CA ASN A 138 40.22 -7.24 39.92
C ASN A 138 39.40 -6.94 41.17
N LEU A 139 38.04 -6.99 41.05
CA LEU A 139 37.13 -6.98 42.20
C LEU A 139 36.51 -8.37 42.36
N ARG A 140 36.65 -8.98 43.54
CA ARG A 140 36.12 -10.31 43.86
C ARG A 140 35.31 -10.27 45.15
N LEU A 141 34.08 -10.80 45.14
CA LEU A 141 33.23 -10.91 46.32
C LEU A 141 32.32 -12.14 46.22
N GLY A 142 32.51 -13.09 47.08
CA GLY A 142 31.73 -14.33 47.13
C GLY A 142 32.62 -15.55 47.33
N VAL A 143 32.03 -16.70 47.75
CA VAL A 143 32.75 -17.95 47.90
C VAL A 143 33.24 -18.43 46.55
N ASN A 144 34.51 -18.74 46.43
CA ASN A 144 35.18 -19.14 45.18
C ASN A 144 35.09 -18.15 43.99
N ALA A 145 34.60 -16.91 44.22
CA ALA A 145 34.54 -15.92 43.15
C ALA A 145 35.92 -15.64 42.55
N GLY A 146 36.14 -15.94 41.26
CA GLY A 146 37.38 -15.76 40.54
C GLY A 146 38.62 -16.35 41.24
N ASN A 147 38.48 -17.46 41.94
CA ASN A 147 39.55 -18.06 42.76
C ASN A 147 40.71 -18.63 41.93
N SER A 148 40.54 -18.86 40.64
CA SER A 148 41.56 -19.34 39.71
C SER A 148 42.31 -18.22 38.97
N ILE A 149 42.01 -16.93 39.20
CA ILE A 149 42.66 -15.80 38.51
C ILE A 149 44.17 -15.78 38.81
N GLN A 150 44.94 -15.79 37.74
CA GLN A 150 46.42 -15.82 37.76
C GLN A 150 47.00 -14.48 37.32
N SER A 151 48.34 -14.39 37.35
CA SER A 151 49.05 -13.26 36.76
C SER A 151 48.73 -13.17 35.26
N GLY A 152 48.17 -12.05 34.82
CA GLY A 152 47.67 -11.88 33.47
C GLY A 152 46.16 -11.73 33.37
N GLY A 153 45.37 -12.22 34.36
CA GLY A 153 43.94 -11.97 34.44
C GLY A 153 43.65 -10.61 35.10
N ASN A 154 43.25 -9.59 34.30
CA ASN A 154 43.16 -8.22 34.77
C ASN A 154 41.76 -7.62 34.55
N TYR A 155 41.42 -6.59 35.32
CA TYR A 155 40.22 -5.78 35.13
C TYR A 155 38.90 -6.57 35.21
N ASN A 156 38.88 -7.67 35.97
CA ASN A 156 37.68 -8.49 36.13
C ASN A 156 36.85 -8.02 37.33
N THR A 157 35.53 -7.97 37.20
CA THR A 157 34.58 -7.77 38.27
C THR A 157 33.79 -9.05 38.49
N VAL A 158 34.04 -9.74 39.62
CA VAL A 158 33.49 -11.07 39.93
C VAL A 158 32.74 -11.03 41.25
N LEU A 159 31.41 -11.13 41.21
CA LEU A 159 30.54 -10.98 42.36
C LEU A 159 29.50 -12.11 42.43
N GLY A 160 29.58 -12.95 43.40
CA GLY A 160 28.64 -14.08 43.59
C GLY A 160 29.36 -15.38 43.89
N ASP A 161 28.65 -16.34 44.48
CA ASP A 161 29.18 -17.66 44.76
C ASP A 161 29.48 -18.40 43.45
N GLU A 162 30.69 -18.93 43.35
CA GLU A 162 31.25 -19.60 42.16
C GLU A 162 31.25 -18.76 40.84
N ALA A 163 31.06 -17.41 40.90
CA ALA A 163 31.18 -16.56 39.71
C ALA A 163 32.63 -16.59 39.21
N GLY A 164 32.81 -16.71 37.87
CA GLY A 164 34.13 -16.72 37.22
C GLY A 164 35.13 -17.69 37.85
N THR A 165 34.70 -18.82 38.35
CA THR A 165 35.55 -19.77 39.14
C THR A 165 36.73 -20.28 38.31
N ALA A 166 36.55 -20.56 37.01
CA ALA A 166 37.59 -21.03 36.11
C ALA A 166 38.51 -19.94 35.55
N LEU A 167 38.15 -18.65 35.66
CA LEU A 167 38.94 -17.54 35.09
C LEU A 167 40.41 -17.64 35.53
N THR A 168 41.33 -17.69 34.58
CA THR A 168 42.77 -17.72 34.81
C THR A 168 43.45 -16.44 34.29
N THR A 169 43.61 -16.28 33.00
CA THR A 169 44.25 -15.14 32.34
C THR A 169 43.29 -14.24 31.59
N GLY A 170 41.99 -14.54 31.60
CA GLY A 170 40.94 -13.74 30.95
C GLY A 170 40.84 -12.33 31.51
N ASP A 171 40.74 -11.33 30.62
CA ASP A 171 40.70 -9.89 30.98
C ASP A 171 39.32 -9.29 30.72
N ASN A 172 39.01 -8.20 31.47
CA ASN A 172 37.85 -7.35 31.22
C ASN A 172 36.48 -8.09 31.31
N ASN A 173 36.36 -9.10 32.17
CA ASN A 173 35.11 -9.80 32.38
C ASN A 173 34.32 -9.18 33.55
N VAL A 174 33.00 -9.13 33.38
CA VAL A 174 32.03 -8.84 34.42
C VAL A 174 31.20 -10.09 34.68
N ALA A 175 31.36 -10.73 35.83
CA ALA A 175 30.62 -11.92 36.23
C ALA A 175 29.91 -11.66 37.58
N ILE A 176 28.61 -11.40 37.55
CA ILE A 176 27.79 -11.04 38.70
C ILE A 176 26.63 -12.02 38.86
N GLY A 177 26.64 -12.85 39.88
CA GLY A 177 25.59 -13.83 40.15
C GLY A 177 26.16 -15.23 40.41
N PHE A 178 25.32 -16.10 40.99
CA PHE A 178 25.69 -17.50 41.25
C PHE A 178 26.05 -18.20 39.97
N GLU A 179 27.26 -18.80 39.89
CA GLU A 179 27.83 -19.50 38.73
C GLU A 179 27.84 -18.66 37.40
N ALA A 180 27.83 -17.34 37.49
CA ALA A 180 27.96 -16.50 36.29
C ALA A 180 29.38 -16.66 35.73
N LEU A 181 29.51 -16.91 34.40
CA LEU A 181 30.77 -17.12 33.69
C LEU A 181 31.67 -18.18 34.35
N LYS A 182 31.06 -19.26 34.81
CA LYS A 182 31.75 -20.25 35.68
C LYS A 182 32.87 -20.98 34.96
N THR A 183 32.71 -21.34 33.69
CA THR A 183 33.60 -22.26 32.95
C THR A 183 34.67 -21.53 32.16
N GLU A 184 34.48 -20.26 31.80
CA GLU A 184 35.43 -19.44 31.03
C GLU A 184 36.77 -19.35 31.76
N ASP A 185 37.87 -19.71 31.07
CA ASP A 185 39.18 -19.76 31.69
C ASP A 185 40.16 -18.65 31.28
N ALA A 186 40.45 -18.51 29.97
CA ALA A 186 41.58 -17.70 29.50
C ALA A 186 41.16 -16.48 28.66
N HIS A 187 39.87 -16.31 28.32
CA HIS A 187 39.41 -15.29 27.42
C HIS A 187 38.58 -14.19 28.12
N GLY A 188 38.36 -13.11 27.43
CA GLY A 188 37.85 -11.93 28.05
C GLY A 188 36.77 -11.18 27.31
N ASN A 189 36.46 -9.98 27.80
CA ASN A 189 35.49 -9.05 27.26
C ASN A 189 34.04 -9.55 27.35
N ASN A 190 33.69 -10.29 28.39
CA ASN A 190 32.33 -10.77 28.61
C ASN A 190 31.63 -10.02 29.72
N VAL A 191 30.31 -9.84 29.60
CA VAL A 191 29.43 -9.33 30.64
C VAL A 191 28.37 -10.39 30.95
N ALA A 192 28.46 -10.99 32.12
CA ALA A 192 27.53 -12.00 32.65
C ALA A 192 26.89 -11.51 33.96
N VAL A 193 25.62 -11.11 33.91
CA VAL A 193 24.93 -10.58 35.11
C VAL A 193 23.63 -11.36 35.34
N GLY A 194 23.61 -12.23 36.33
CA GLY A 194 22.47 -13.05 36.72
C GLY A 194 22.84 -14.47 37.14
N TYR A 195 21.86 -15.23 37.59
CA TYR A 195 22.01 -16.62 38.00
C TYR A 195 22.36 -17.47 36.77
N GLN A 196 23.51 -18.17 36.81
CA GLN A 196 24.02 -19.08 35.76
C GLN A 196 24.13 -18.45 34.34
N THR A 197 24.35 -17.14 34.27
CA THR A 197 24.53 -16.44 33.02
C THR A 197 25.87 -16.78 32.39
N LEU A 198 25.91 -17.14 31.08
CA LEU A 198 27.11 -17.60 30.36
C LEU A 198 27.86 -18.70 31.13
N LYS A 199 27.13 -19.59 31.79
CA LYS A 199 27.75 -20.57 32.72
C LYS A 199 28.71 -21.53 32.01
N ALA A 200 28.34 -22.03 30.80
CA ALA A 200 29.09 -23.03 30.04
C ALA A 200 30.13 -22.41 29.10
N GLN A 201 30.23 -21.09 29.02
CA GLN A 201 31.11 -20.43 28.06
C GLN A 201 32.58 -20.80 28.33
N ASP A 202 33.25 -21.21 27.25
CA ASP A 202 34.69 -21.54 27.23
C ASP A 202 35.19 -21.34 25.76
N ALA A 203 35.19 -20.10 25.31
CA ALA A 203 35.49 -19.77 23.92
C ALA A 203 37.01 -19.85 23.65
N GLY A 204 37.39 -20.26 22.43
CA GLY A 204 38.81 -20.34 22.03
C GLY A 204 39.47 -18.98 21.77
N GLY A 205 38.81 -17.86 22.08
CA GLY A 205 39.23 -16.47 21.89
C GLY A 205 38.36 -15.47 22.66
N ALA A 206 38.64 -14.16 22.55
CA ALA A 206 37.83 -13.11 23.17
C ALA A 206 36.38 -13.20 22.64
N ALA A 207 35.41 -13.42 23.54
CA ALA A 207 34.05 -13.77 23.11
C ALA A 207 33.13 -12.59 22.92
N TYR A 208 33.33 -11.47 23.62
CA TYR A 208 32.52 -10.24 23.51
C TYR A 208 31.02 -10.49 23.76
N ASN A 209 30.65 -11.48 24.57
CA ASN A 209 29.27 -11.76 24.91
C ASN A 209 28.77 -10.84 26.02
N VAL A 210 27.56 -10.31 25.86
CA VAL A 210 26.82 -9.58 26.88
C VAL A 210 25.56 -10.36 27.23
N ALA A 211 25.47 -10.91 28.42
CA ALA A 211 24.31 -11.65 28.88
C ALA A 211 23.84 -11.14 30.25
N ILE A 212 22.57 -10.75 30.34
CA ILE A 212 21.98 -10.18 31.57
C ILE A 212 20.63 -10.86 31.82
N GLY A 213 20.49 -11.60 32.92
CA GLY A 213 19.22 -12.23 33.28
C GLY A 213 19.40 -13.63 33.84
N TYR A 214 18.30 -14.25 34.30
CA TYR A 214 18.29 -15.63 34.79
C TYR A 214 18.62 -16.58 33.64
N LYS A 215 19.75 -17.28 33.71
CA LYS A 215 20.24 -18.25 32.70
C LYS A 215 20.41 -17.71 31.29
N ALA A 216 20.57 -16.39 31.08
CA ALA A 216 20.83 -15.85 29.76
C ALA A 216 22.13 -16.45 29.20
N GLY A 217 22.07 -17.07 28.01
CA GLY A 217 23.19 -17.70 27.34
C GLY A 217 23.85 -18.84 28.11
N THR A 218 23.11 -19.56 28.99
CA THR A 218 23.69 -20.52 29.92
C THR A 218 24.41 -21.69 29.25
N ALA A 219 24.03 -22.08 28.02
CA ALA A 219 24.62 -23.16 27.23
C ALA A 219 25.74 -22.72 26.27
N ILE A 220 25.98 -21.42 26.09
CA ILE A 220 27.04 -20.93 25.21
C ILE A 220 28.37 -21.55 25.59
N THR A 221 29.01 -22.19 24.60
CA THR A 221 30.38 -22.72 24.71
C THR A 221 31.32 -21.83 23.91
N ASP A 222 31.34 -21.97 22.59
CA ASP A 222 32.25 -21.26 21.68
C ASP A 222 31.60 -20.00 21.00
N GLY A 223 30.28 -19.83 21.14
CA GLY A 223 29.54 -18.69 20.53
C GLY A 223 30.08 -17.31 20.96
N VAL A 224 30.26 -16.40 20.02
CA VAL A 224 30.86 -15.07 20.25
C VAL A 224 29.95 -13.92 19.79
N SER A 225 30.20 -12.74 20.36
CA SER A 225 29.53 -11.48 19.96
C SER A 225 27.98 -11.50 20.16
N ASN A 226 27.48 -12.26 21.12
CA ASN A 226 26.06 -12.31 21.43
C ASN A 226 25.67 -11.25 22.47
N THR A 227 24.50 -10.62 22.31
CA THR A 227 23.90 -9.71 23.29
C THR A 227 22.55 -10.28 23.73
N LEU A 228 22.47 -10.77 24.97
CA LEU A 228 21.35 -11.53 25.52
C LEU A 228 20.84 -10.85 26.80
N VAL A 229 19.63 -10.29 26.78
CA VAL A 229 19.08 -9.56 27.93
C VAL A 229 17.68 -10.07 28.26
N GLY A 230 17.53 -10.80 29.34
CA GLY A 230 16.25 -11.38 29.79
C GLY A 230 16.41 -12.74 30.43
N GLY A 231 15.38 -13.23 31.11
CA GLY A 231 15.38 -14.59 31.66
C GLY A 231 15.26 -15.62 30.51
N LEU A 232 16.11 -16.68 30.54
CA LEU A 232 16.14 -17.76 29.54
C LEU A 232 16.35 -17.26 28.11
N THR A 233 16.99 -16.10 27.94
CA THR A 233 17.28 -15.52 26.64
C THR A 233 18.48 -16.25 26.01
N GLY A 234 18.30 -16.83 24.82
CA GLY A 234 19.36 -17.57 24.13
C GLY A 234 20.00 -18.68 24.98
N ASP A 235 19.25 -19.28 25.89
CA ASP A 235 19.78 -20.21 26.89
C ASP A 235 20.19 -21.57 26.31
N ALA A 236 19.74 -21.94 25.10
CA ALA A 236 20.18 -23.12 24.38
C ALA A 236 21.32 -22.86 23.38
N ILE A 237 21.66 -21.60 23.06
CA ILE A 237 22.76 -21.28 22.13
C ILE A 237 24.05 -21.94 22.61
N THR A 238 24.76 -22.65 21.72
CA THR A 238 26.05 -23.24 21.98
C THR A 238 27.18 -22.55 21.21
N GLU A 239 27.15 -22.62 19.89
CA GLU A 239 28.18 -22.07 19.00
C GLU A 239 27.67 -20.90 18.12
N GLY A 240 26.37 -20.50 18.26
CA GLY A 240 25.78 -19.39 17.49
C GLY A 240 26.42 -18.03 17.80
N ASP A 241 26.72 -17.27 16.74
CA ASP A 241 27.44 -16.00 16.82
C ASP A 241 26.58 -14.79 16.47
N SER A 242 26.94 -13.64 17.02
CA SER A 242 26.43 -12.34 16.58
C SER A 242 24.91 -12.21 16.71
N ASN A 243 24.31 -12.86 17.70
CA ASN A 243 22.88 -12.77 17.97
C ASN A 243 22.58 -11.62 18.93
N VAL A 244 21.49 -10.91 18.71
CA VAL A 244 20.90 -9.95 19.64
C VAL A 244 19.55 -10.47 20.09
N ALA A 245 19.44 -10.88 21.35
CA ALA A 245 18.18 -11.32 21.92
C ALA A 245 17.84 -10.54 23.20
N MET A 246 16.63 -10.00 23.26
CA MET A 246 16.17 -9.20 24.39
C MET A 246 14.70 -9.52 24.72
N GLY A 247 14.47 -10.06 25.91
CA GLY A 247 13.14 -10.47 26.36
C GLY A 247 13.14 -11.86 26.99
N GLU A 248 12.11 -12.19 27.76
CA GLU A 248 11.96 -13.53 28.32
C GLU A 248 11.88 -14.57 27.21
N SER A 249 12.73 -15.61 27.27
CA SER A 249 12.77 -16.73 26.31
C SER A 249 12.91 -16.29 24.84
N ALA A 250 13.45 -15.12 24.57
CA ALA A 250 13.82 -14.75 23.20
C ALA A 250 14.97 -15.64 22.72
N LEU A 251 14.84 -16.25 21.53
CA LEU A 251 15.84 -17.13 20.92
C LEU A 251 16.27 -18.30 21.83
N SER A 252 15.33 -18.84 22.62
CA SER A 252 15.68 -19.77 23.71
C SER A 252 15.92 -21.21 23.26
N THR A 253 15.53 -21.60 22.05
CA THR A 253 15.69 -22.99 21.56
C THR A 253 16.86 -23.13 20.59
N ASP A 254 17.33 -22.05 20.01
CA ASP A 254 18.38 -22.05 18.99
C ASP A 254 19.73 -22.50 19.54
N THR A 255 20.38 -23.41 18.84
CA THR A 255 21.69 -23.96 19.24
C THR A 255 22.84 -23.42 18.41
N LEU A 256 22.72 -23.39 17.07
CA LEU A 256 23.79 -23.10 16.12
C LEU A 256 23.48 -21.94 15.17
N GLY A 257 22.32 -21.26 15.34
CA GLY A 257 21.94 -20.12 14.53
C GLY A 257 22.73 -18.86 14.87
N SER A 258 23.12 -18.13 13.85
CA SER A 258 23.89 -16.90 13.97
C SER A 258 23.19 -15.71 13.32
N LYS A 259 23.57 -14.49 13.70
CA LYS A 259 23.09 -13.23 13.09
C LYS A 259 21.58 -13.00 13.19
N SER A 260 20.95 -13.54 14.23
CA SER A 260 19.54 -13.28 14.56
C SER A 260 19.37 -12.04 15.44
N THR A 261 18.30 -11.31 15.23
CA THR A 261 17.83 -10.24 16.14
C THR A 261 16.45 -10.60 16.67
N ALA A 262 16.33 -10.89 17.96
CA ALA A 262 15.10 -11.31 18.65
C ALA A 262 14.80 -10.36 19.82
N ILE A 263 13.92 -9.40 19.64
CA ILE A 263 13.58 -8.39 20.67
C ILE A 263 12.09 -8.50 21.03
N GLY A 264 11.79 -8.99 22.19
CA GLY A 264 10.45 -9.23 22.72
C GLY A 264 10.36 -10.56 23.41
N SER A 265 9.41 -10.72 24.33
CA SER A 265 9.17 -12.01 24.98
C SER A 265 8.75 -13.03 23.92
N PHE A 266 9.40 -14.20 23.91
CA PHE A 266 9.24 -15.31 22.96
C PHE A 266 9.54 -14.97 21.48
N ALA A 267 10.22 -13.85 21.17
CA ALA A 267 10.67 -13.57 19.81
C ALA A 267 11.64 -14.67 19.34
N LEU A 268 11.41 -15.27 18.15
CA LEU A 268 12.17 -16.41 17.59
C LEU A 268 12.37 -17.56 18.58
N ASN A 269 11.38 -17.80 19.45
CA ASN A 269 11.52 -18.76 20.54
C ASN A 269 11.83 -20.19 20.06
N ALA A 270 11.18 -20.64 18.99
CA ALA A 270 11.34 -22.00 18.46
C ALA A 270 12.47 -22.15 17.43
N GLN A 271 13.17 -21.06 17.06
CA GLN A 271 14.28 -21.15 16.11
C GLN A 271 15.31 -22.14 16.59
N ASN A 272 15.70 -23.08 15.71
CA ASN A 272 16.70 -24.08 16.05
C ASN A 272 17.38 -24.69 14.83
N PHE A 273 18.58 -24.28 14.57
CA PHE A 273 19.41 -24.84 13.49
C PHE A 273 20.29 -25.98 14.03
N THR A 274 20.28 -27.12 13.36
CA THR A 274 21.10 -28.30 13.67
C THR A 274 22.48 -28.26 13.02
N THR A 275 22.76 -27.27 12.20
CA THR A 275 24.03 -26.94 11.57
C THR A 275 24.28 -25.43 11.69
N ALA A 276 25.56 -25.02 11.72
CA ALA A 276 25.92 -23.63 11.79
C ALA A 276 25.30 -22.87 10.59
N THR A 277 24.37 -21.94 10.88
CA THR A 277 23.55 -21.25 9.89
C THR A 277 23.47 -19.76 10.21
N ASP A 278 23.81 -18.93 9.23
CA ASP A 278 23.53 -17.50 9.27
C ASP A 278 22.04 -17.27 8.98
N SER A 279 21.23 -17.11 10.01
CA SER A 279 19.77 -17.02 9.84
C SER A 279 19.32 -15.69 9.24
N HIS A 280 19.99 -14.59 9.62
CA HIS A 280 19.60 -13.22 9.26
C HIS A 280 18.13 -12.89 9.59
N ASN A 281 17.54 -13.55 10.59
CA ASN A 281 16.20 -13.28 11.04
C ASN A 281 16.17 -12.04 11.96
N THR A 282 15.21 -11.17 11.74
CA THR A 282 14.92 -10.03 12.63
C THR A 282 13.49 -10.13 13.14
N ALA A 283 13.30 -10.36 14.42
CA ALA A 283 12.00 -10.39 15.07
C ALA A 283 11.93 -9.36 16.21
N VAL A 284 11.00 -8.44 16.13
CA VAL A 284 10.81 -7.40 17.14
C VAL A 284 9.33 -7.32 17.54
N GLY A 285 9.01 -7.78 18.72
CA GLY A 285 7.65 -7.81 19.26
C GLY A 285 7.37 -9.03 20.10
N PHE A 286 6.31 -9.00 20.91
CA PHE A 286 5.81 -10.15 21.65
C PHE A 286 5.39 -11.26 20.68
N ASP A 287 5.87 -12.49 20.90
CA ASP A 287 5.63 -13.67 20.05
C ASP A 287 5.98 -13.47 18.55
N SER A 288 6.79 -12.48 18.17
CA SER A 288 7.20 -12.25 16.79
C SER A 288 8.07 -13.41 16.29
N GLY A 289 7.67 -14.05 15.21
CA GLY A 289 8.36 -15.24 14.66
C GLY A 289 8.49 -16.38 15.64
N LYS A 290 7.58 -16.52 16.59
CA LYS A 290 7.67 -17.49 17.70
C LYS A 290 7.88 -18.92 17.24
N SER A 291 7.22 -19.35 16.17
CA SER A 291 7.26 -20.71 15.64
C SER A 291 8.35 -20.94 14.59
N VAL A 292 9.11 -19.91 14.19
CA VAL A 292 10.20 -20.05 13.23
C VAL A 292 11.16 -21.12 13.75
N THR A 293 11.39 -22.15 12.93
CA THR A 293 12.33 -23.23 13.26
C THR A 293 13.60 -23.12 12.41
N THR A 294 13.48 -23.30 11.11
CA THR A 294 14.60 -23.31 10.15
C THR A 294 14.49 -22.22 9.07
N GLY A 295 13.43 -21.44 9.08
CA GLY A 295 13.27 -20.30 8.16
C GLY A 295 14.36 -19.24 8.33
N VAL A 296 14.85 -18.68 7.23
CA VAL A 296 15.93 -17.68 7.19
C VAL A 296 15.54 -16.40 6.47
N ASN A 297 16.29 -15.33 6.71
CA ASN A 297 16.11 -14.04 6.04
C ASN A 297 14.73 -13.38 6.27
N ASN A 298 14.10 -13.64 7.40
CA ASN A 298 12.79 -13.07 7.73
C ASN A 298 12.94 -11.77 8.54
N THR A 299 12.11 -10.76 8.21
CA THR A 299 11.97 -9.51 8.97
C THR A 299 10.56 -9.44 9.55
N LEU A 300 10.41 -9.65 10.85
CA LEU A 300 9.14 -9.81 11.56
C LEU A 300 9.05 -8.75 12.68
N ILE A 301 8.30 -7.68 12.46
CA ILE A 301 8.25 -6.53 13.37
C ILE A 301 6.80 -6.25 13.77
N GLY A 302 6.46 -6.50 15.02
CA GLY A 302 5.13 -6.33 15.59
C GLY A 302 4.75 -7.51 16.47
N GLY A 303 3.82 -7.30 17.39
CA GLY A 303 3.28 -8.41 18.18
C GLY A 303 2.61 -9.43 17.25
N LEU A 304 2.91 -10.72 17.41
CA LEU A 304 2.40 -11.82 16.59
C LEU A 304 2.71 -11.67 15.08
N ALA A 305 3.75 -10.93 14.70
CA ALA A 305 4.18 -10.85 13.31
C ALA A 305 4.85 -12.16 12.89
N GLY A 306 4.29 -12.86 11.90
CA GLY A 306 4.81 -14.13 11.40
C GLY A 306 4.96 -15.21 12.47
N ASP A 307 4.09 -15.22 13.47
CA ASP A 307 4.23 -16.09 14.64
C ASP A 307 3.99 -17.58 14.35
N ALA A 308 3.29 -17.92 13.26
CA ALA A 308 3.11 -19.29 12.80
C ALA A 308 4.20 -19.78 11.82
N ILE A 309 5.00 -18.88 11.23
CA ILE A 309 6.05 -19.26 10.28
C ILE A 309 6.98 -20.32 10.91
N THR A 310 7.22 -21.41 10.19
CA THR A 310 8.13 -22.49 10.62
C THR A 310 9.41 -22.52 9.79
N ASP A 311 9.30 -22.81 8.52
CA ASP A 311 10.41 -22.97 7.56
C ASP A 311 10.35 -21.99 6.37
N GLY A 312 9.41 -21.03 6.40
CA GLY A 312 9.29 -20.00 5.38
C GLY A 312 10.47 -19.03 5.37
N ASP A 313 10.99 -18.73 4.17
CA ASP A 313 12.17 -17.89 3.95
C ASP A 313 11.83 -16.53 3.32
N GLY A 314 12.63 -15.52 3.66
CA GLY A 314 12.63 -14.25 2.95
C GLY A 314 11.34 -13.43 3.09
N ASN A 315 10.62 -13.60 4.19
CA ASN A 315 9.38 -12.87 4.46
C ASN A 315 9.64 -11.55 5.18
N THR A 316 8.86 -10.54 4.84
CA THR A 316 8.81 -9.26 5.56
C THR A 316 7.42 -9.06 6.14
N ALA A 317 7.27 -9.13 7.45
CA ALA A 317 6.02 -8.87 8.17
C ALA A 317 6.21 -7.70 9.15
N VAL A 318 5.54 -6.58 8.91
CA VAL A 318 5.63 -5.39 9.75
C VAL A 318 4.23 -4.94 10.17
N GLY A 319 3.87 -5.17 11.41
CA GLY A 319 2.55 -4.86 11.97
C GLY A 319 2.06 -5.94 12.92
N HIS A 320 1.11 -5.60 13.78
CA HIS A 320 0.45 -6.57 14.65
C HIS A 320 -0.29 -7.60 13.80
N GLU A 321 -0.04 -8.90 14.03
CA GLU A 321 -0.64 -10.01 13.27
C GLU A 321 -0.39 -9.95 11.74
N ALA A 322 0.67 -9.27 11.29
CA ALA A 322 1.07 -9.35 9.89
C ALA A 322 1.63 -10.75 9.59
N LEU A 323 1.10 -11.44 8.56
CA LEU A 323 1.52 -12.79 8.13
C LEU A 323 1.47 -13.84 9.27
N SER A 324 0.47 -13.73 10.17
CA SER A 324 0.49 -14.51 11.42
C SER A 324 0.04 -15.98 11.26
N ALA A 325 -0.67 -16.34 10.20
CA ALA A 325 -1.10 -17.73 10.00
C ALA A 325 -0.18 -18.56 9.09
N ASP A 326 0.70 -17.92 8.33
CA ASP A 326 1.52 -18.60 7.32
C ASP A 326 2.57 -19.51 7.97
N THR A 327 2.63 -20.76 7.51
CA THR A 327 3.57 -21.75 8.05
C THR A 327 4.82 -21.93 7.19
N SER A 328 4.68 -22.03 5.88
CA SER A 328 5.78 -22.37 4.95
C SER A 328 5.84 -21.47 3.70
N GLY A 329 5.04 -20.39 3.66
CA GLY A 329 5.11 -19.41 2.58
C GLY A 329 6.41 -18.63 2.57
N GLN A 330 6.89 -18.31 1.38
CA GLN A 330 8.17 -17.64 1.17
C GLN A 330 8.00 -16.35 0.36
N LYS A 331 8.91 -15.40 0.55
CA LYS A 331 9.03 -14.17 -0.25
C LYS A 331 7.78 -13.28 -0.21
N SER A 332 7.03 -13.33 0.90
CA SER A 332 5.89 -12.44 1.16
C SER A 332 6.34 -11.13 1.78
N THR A 333 5.67 -10.03 1.42
CA THR A 333 5.81 -8.73 2.08
C THR A 333 4.44 -8.31 2.64
N ALA A 334 4.32 -8.29 3.95
CA ALA A 334 3.11 -7.92 4.69
C ALA A 334 3.38 -6.71 5.60
N ILE A 335 2.94 -5.52 5.22
CA ILE A 335 3.17 -4.29 5.99
C ILE A 335 1.83 -3.66 6.38
N GLY A 336 1.51 -3.71 7.65
CA GLY A 336 0.25 -3.21 8.20
C GLY A 336 -0.35 -4.21 9.19
N ARG A 337 -1.21 -3.73 10.09
CA ARG A 337 -1.93 -4.62 10.99
C ARG A 337 -2.79 -5.60 10.19
N GLY A 338 -2.63 -6.90 10.40
CA GLY A 338 -3.40 -7.95 9.74
C GLY A 338 -3.18 -8.04 8.22
N ALA A 339 -2.08 -7.48 7.68
CA ALA A 339 -1.73 -7.70 6.28
C ALA A 339 -1.37 -9.17 6.07
N LEU A 340 -1.94 -9.84 5.05
CA LEU A 340 -1.81 -11.27 4.77
C LEU A 340 -2.08 -12.15 6.01
N LEU A 341 -3.05 -11.73 6.84
CA LEU A 341 -3.33 -12.34 8.15
C LEU A 341 -3.53 -13.86 8.07
N ARG A 342 -4.27 -14.33 7.08
CA ARG A 342 -4.69 -15.74 6.92
C ARG A 342 -3.92 -16.51 5.87
N GLN A 343 -2.89 -15.91 5.23
CA GLN A 343 -2.06 -16.65 4.30
C GLN A 343 -1.49 -17.88 4.99
N ASP A 344 -1.65 -19.05 4.39
CA ASP A 344 -1.12 -20.31 4.95
C ASP A 344 -0.79 -21.32 3.85
N PHE A 345 0.49 -21.42 3.56
CA PHE A 345 1.05 -22.45 2.70
C PHE A 345 1.60 -23.57 3.56
N THR A 346 1.06 -24.79 3.41
CA THR A 346 1.49 -25.97 4.17
C THR A 346 2.74 -26.63 3.60
N THR A 347 3.27 -26.14 2.51
CA THR A 347 4.52 -26.55 1.87
C THR A 347 5.29 -25.32 1.41
N ALA A 348 6.62 -25.43 1.35
CA ALA A 348 7.48 -24.34 0.89
C ALA A 348 7.02 -23.82 -0.48
N THR A 349 6.44 -22.63 -0.49
CA THR A 349 5.85 -21.99 -1.68
C THR A 349 6.31 -20.57 -1.80
N ASP A 350 6.90 -20.23 -2.94
CA ASP A 350 7.21 -18.84 -3.30
C ASP A 350 5.91 -18.08 -3.58
N SER A 351 5.36 -17.42 -2.59
CA SER A 351 4.08 -16.72 -2.72
C SER A 351 4.19 -15.44 -3.54
N HIS A 352 5.31 -14.71 -3.37
CA HIS A 352 5.55 -13.40 -3.97
C HIS A 352 4.39 -12.40 -3.75
N ASN A 353 3.63 -12.56 -2.66
CA ASN A 353 2.58 -11.60 -2.30
C ASN A 353 3.19 -10.35 -1.66
N THR A 354 2.72 -9.20 -2.09
CA THR A 354 3.03 -7.91 -1.46
C THR A 354 1.74 -7.26 -0.99
N ALA A 355 1.57 -7.11 0.32
CA ALA A 355 0.41 -6.45 0.93
C ALA A 355 0.87 -5.31 1.84
N VAL A 356 0.45 -4.09 1.52
CA VAL A 356 0.79 -2.88 2.28
C VAL A 356 -0.47 -2.12 2.65
N GLY A 357 -0.85 -2.16 3.90
CA GLY A 357 -2.05 -1.50 4.43
C GLY A 357 -2.72 -2.31 5.53
N HIS A 358 -3.60 -1.67 6.28
CA HIS A 358 -4.42 -2.33 7.30
C HIS A 358 -5.33 -3.37 6.62
N GLU A 359 -5.21 -4.64 7.03
CA GLU A 359 -5.99 -5.76 6.48
C GLU A 359 -5.86 -5.93 4.95
N ALA A 360 -4.75 -5.48 4.32
CA ALA A 360 -4.51 -5.74 2.91
C ALA A 360 -4.30 -7.26 2.70
N GLY A 361 -5.09 -7.88 1.82
CA GLY A 361 -5.05 -9.31 1.56
C GLY A 361 -5.31 -10.18 2.79
N ALA A 362 -6.11 -9.71 3.73
CA ALA A 362 -6.27 -10.36 5.05
C ALA A 362 -6.76 -11.81 4.96
N ASN A 363 -7.60 -12.14 3.99
CA ASN A 363 -8.17 -13.48 3.82
C ASN A 363 -7.44 -14.35 2.79
N ILE A 364 -6.33 -13.88 2.19
CA ILE A 364 -5.54 -14.74 1.30
C ILE A 364 -5.16 -16.01 2.06
N LEU A 365 -5.46 -17.16 1.44
CA LEU A 365 -5.04 -18.49 1.90
C LEU A 365 -3.86 -18.99 1.08
N THR A 366 -4.09 -19.25 -0.20
CA THR A 366 -3.10 -19.84 -1.12
C THR A 366 -2.93 -19.06 -2.43
N GLY A 367 -3.56 -17.89 -2.56
CA GLY A 367 -3.32 -16.99 -3.69
C GLY A 367 -1.87 -16.50 -3.74
N THR A 368 -1.30 -16.41 -4.94
CA THR A 368 0.11 -16.02 -5.16
C THR A 368 0.23 -14.84 -6.10
N LEU A 369 1.40 -14.18 -6.11
CA LEU A 369 1.75 -13.12 -7.06
C LEU A 369 0.82 -11.88 -6.98
N ASN A 370 0.19 -11.64 -5.82
CA ASN A 370 -0.66 -10.48 -5.62
C ASN A 370 0.15 -9.27 -5.14
N THR A 371 -0.15 -8.10 -5.69
CA THR A 371 0.35 -6.80 -5.20
C THR A 371 -0.83 -5.97 -4.69
N LEU A 372 -0.95 -5.84 -3.38
CA LEU A 372 -2.10 -5.23 -2.69
C LEU A 372 -1.63 -4.03 -1.87
N MET A 373 -2.00 -2.82 -2.26
CA MET A 373 -1.57 -1.60 -1.58
C MET A 373 -2.76 -0.71 -1.23
N GLY A 374 -3.05 -0.59 0.04
CA GLY A 374 -4.18 0.18 0.57
C GLY A 374 -4.86 -0.55 1.71
N SER A 375 -5.57 0.18 2.58
CA SER A 375 -6.37 -0.46 3.61
C SER A 375 -7.49 -1.27 2.97
N ARG A 376 -7.60 -2.55 3.33
CA ARG A 376 -8.55 -3.52 2.78
C ARG A 376 -8.48 -3.64 1.26
N ALA A 377 -7.29 -3.53 0.69
CA ALA A 377 -7.06 -3.86 -0.72
C ALA A 377 -7.07 -5.38 -0.87
N GLY A 378 -8.02 -5.93 -1.64
CA GLY A 378 -8.15 -7.37 -1.86
C GLY A 378 -8.33 -8.18 -0.57
N ASP A 379 -9.04 -7.63 0.42
CA ASP A 379 -9.11 -8.23 1.76
C ASP A 379 -9.91 -9.53 1.82
N GLU A 380 -10.82 -9.79 0.88
CA GLU A 380 -11.56 -11.06 0.78
C GLU A 380 -10.91 -12.10 -0.13
N LEU A 381 -9.83 -11.76 -0.88
CA LEU A 381 -9.12 -12.72 -1.72
C LEU A 381 -8.70 -13.95 -0.89
N THR A 382 -8.95 -15.15 -1.44
CA THR A 382 -8.57 -16.41 -0.82
C THR A 382 -7.54 -17.19 -1.66
N THR A 383 -7.94 -17.61 -2.86
CA THR A 383 -7.09 -18.37 -3.78
C THR A 383 -6.77 -17.61 -5.06
N GLY A 384 -7.38 -16.45 -5.27
CA GLY A 384 -7.11 -15.58 -6.41
C GLY A 384 -5.65 -15.11 -6.46
N GLY A 385 -5.04 -15.15 -7.64
CA GLY A 385 -3.63 -14.79 -7.84
C GLY A 385 -3.41 -13.78 -8.96
N GLU A 386 -2.18 -13.25 -9.04
CA GLU A 386 -1.74 -12.33 -10.10
C GLU A 386 -2.57 -11.03 -10.19
N ASN A 387 -3.08 -10.57 -9.04
CA ASN A 387 -3.84 -9.32 -8.95
C ASN A 387 -2.95 -8.13 -8.58
N THR A 388 -3.18 -6.99 -9.24
CA THR A 388 -2.57 -5.70 -8.91
C THR A 388 -3.64 -4.77 -8.35
N VAL A 389 -3.60 -4.49 -7.06
CA VAL A 389 -4.63 -3.75 -6.34
C VAL A 389 -4.02 -2.58 -5.60
N TYR A 390 -4.46 -1.37 -5.89
CA TYR A 390 -3.98 -0.16 -5.23
C TYR A 390 -5.13 0.77 -4.88
N GLY A 391 -5.46 0.90 -3.61
CA GLY A 391 -6.51 1.82 -3.13
C GLY A 391 -7.28 1.27 -1.94
N PHE A 392 -7.96 2.15 -1.23
CA PHE A 392 -8.86 1.78 -0.16
C PHE A 392 -10.02 0.94 -0.72
N GLN A 393 -10.21 -0.27 -0.21
CA GLN A 393 -11.27 -1.21 -0.62
C GLN A 393 -11.31 -1.50 -2.14
N ALA A 394 -10.18 -1.39 -2.84
CA ALA A 394 -10.09 -1.88 -4.19
C ALA A 394 -10.11 -3.43 -4.17
N LEU A 395 -10.88 -4.05 -5.07
CA LEU A 395 -11.07 -5.51 -5.19
C LEU A 395 -11.45 -6.18 -3.86
N SER A 396 -12.28 -5.51 -3.04
CA SER A 396 -12.50 -5.93 -1.65
C SER A 396 -13.52 -7.03 -1.46
N ALA A 397 -14.31 -7.40 -2.47
CA ALA A 397 -15.28 -8.49 -2.37
C ALA A 397 -14.85 -9.79 -3.07
N ASP A 398 -13.81 -9.73 -3.91
CA ASP A 398 -13.39 -10.88 -4.71
C ASP A 398 -12.62 -11.91 -3.87
N ASP A 399 -13.02 -13.17 -3.95
CA ASP A 399 -12.38 -14.23 -3.21
C ASP A 399 -11.48 -15.15 -4.07
N VAL A 400 -11.84 -15.41 -5.32
CA VAL A 400 -11.14 -16.38 -6.18
C VAL A 400 -10.75 -15.85 -7.57
N GLY A 401 -11.01 -14.57 -7.86
CA GLY A 401 -10.66 -13.93 -9.13
C GLY A 401 -9.16 -13.69 -9.28
N SER A 402 -8.67 -13.86 -10.50
CA SER A 402 -7.26 -13.68 -10.85
C SER A 402 -7.08 -12.69 -12.00
N HIS A 403 -5.84 -12.19 -12.18
CA HIS A 403 -5.45 -11.30 -13.27
C HIS A 403 -6.22 -9.97 -13.30
N SER A 404 -6.67 -9.46 -12.15
CA SER A 404 -7.33 -8.15 -12.03
C SER A 404 -6.31 -7.04 -11.79
N THR A 405 -6.53 -5.88 -12.43
CA THR A 405 -5.86 -4.62 -12.09
C THR A 405 -6.89 -3.64 -11.55
N ALA A 406 -6.86 -3.33 -10.26
CA ALA A 406 -7.78 -2.45 -9.57
C ALA A 406 -7.01 -1.30 -8.89
N ILE A 407 -7.00 -0.11 -9.49
CA ILE A 407 -6.24 1.04 -9.00
C ILE A 407 -7.19 2.21 -8.73
N GLY A 408 -7.37 2.55 -7.49
CA GLY A 408 -8.25 3.62 -7.02
C GLY A 408 -9.13 3.16 -5.86
N LYS A 409 -9.66 4.12 -5.12
CA LYS A 409 -10.63 3.80 -4.07
C LYS A 409 -11.83 3.09 -4.68
N ASN A 410 -12.22 1.93 -4.12
CA ASN A 410 -13.35 1.10 -4.56
C ASN A 410 -13.27 0.62 -6.03
N ALA A 411 -12.12 0.65 -6.69
CA ALA A 411 -12.00 0.07 -8.02
C ALA A 411 -12.30 -1.45 -7.94
N LEU A 412 -13.23 -1.96 -8.76
CA LEU A 412 -13.72 -3.36 -8.76
C LEU A 412 -14.17 -3.86 -7.37
N ALA A 413 -14.72 -2.97 -6.54
CA ALA A 413 -15.02 -3.29 -5.13
C ALA A 413 -16.02 -4.44 -4.95
N SER A 414 -16.93 -4.66 -5.90
CA SER A 414 -17.96 -5.70 -5.85
C SER A 414 -17.64 -6.95 -6.67
N GLN A 415 -16.47 -6.99 -7.35
CA GLN A 415 -16.09 -8.17 -8.14
C GLN A 415 -16.03 -9.38 -7.24
N ASN A 416 -16.71 -10.47 -7.65
CA ASN A 416 -16.74 -11.71 -6.90
C ASN A 416 -17.23 -12.88 -7.76
N PHE A 417 -16.39 -13.89 -7.92
CA PHE A 417 -16.68 -15.07 -8.74
C PHE A 417 -16.93 -16.29 -7.88
N ASP A 418 -17.94 -17.09 -8.21
CA ASP A 418 -18.24 -18.35 -7.52
C ASP A 418 -17.18 -19.47 -7.75
N THR A 419 -16.33 -19.31 -8.74
CA THR A 419 -15.27 -20.26 -9.13
C THR A 419 -14.03 -19.52 -9.58
N ALA A 420 -12.86 -20.15 -9.45
CA ALA A 420 -11.60 -19.57 -9.93
C ALA A 420 -11.72 -19.09 -11.39
N THR A 421 -11.58 -17.79 -11.59
CA THR A 421 -11.81 -17.11 -12.86
C THR A 421 -10.69 -16.12 -13.16
N ASP A 422 -10.14 -16.21 -14.37
CA ASP A 422 -9.25 -15.19 -14.91
C ASP A 422 -10.09 -13.99 -15.36
N SER A 423 -10.25 -13.01 -14.51
CA SER A 423 -11.12 -11.87 -14.79
C SER A 423 -10.58 -11.00 -15.92
N ASN A 424 -9.27 -10.80 -15.97
CA ASN A 424 -8.59 -9.88 -16.89
C ASN A 424 -9.23 -8.48 -16.93
N ASN A 425 -9.81 -8.03 -15.80
CA ASN A 425 -10.35 -6.70 -15.67
C ASN A 425 -9.23 -5.70 -15.33
N THR A 426 -9.26 -4.55 -15.99
CA THR A 426 -8.42 -3.40 -15.63
C THR A 426 -9.32 -2.23 -15.30
N ALA A 427 -9.30 -1.79 -14.04
CA ALA A 427 -10.04 -0.63 -13.57
C ALA A 427 -9.10 0.35 -12.86
N VAL A 428 -9.03 1.56 -13.38
CA VAL A 428 -8.15 2.62 -12.86
C VAL A 428 -8.95 3.90 -12.66
N GLY A 429 -9.20 4.26 -11.42
CA GLY A 429 -9.95 5.46 -11.03
C GLY A 429 -10.79 5.25 -9.78
N HIS A 430 -11.25 6.34 -9.20
CA HIS A 430 -12.20 6.29 -8.09
C HIS A 430 -13.52 5.66 -8.55
N ASP A 431 -13.97 4.63 -7.85
CA ASP A 431 -15.19 3.86 -8.17
C ASP A 431 -15.22 3.28 -9.62
N ALA A 432 -14.05 3.10 -10.26
CA ALA A 432 -13.97 2.48 -11.58
C ALA A 432 -14.46 1.03 -11.51
N GLY A 433 -15.52 0.69 -12.22
CA GLY A 433 -16.13 -0.63 -12.22
C GLY A 433 -16.59 -1.09 -10.82
N ALA A 434 -17.00 -0.17 -9.95
CA ALA A 434 -17.28 -0.47 -8.55
C ALA A 434 -18.36 -1.54 -8.34
N ALA A 435 -19.35 -1.63 -9.24
CA ALA A 435 -20.43 -2.61 -9.18
C ALA A 435 -20.15 -3.90 -9.98
N VAL A 436 -19.02 -4.01 -10.70
CA VAL A 436 -18.68 -5.24 -11.44
C VAL A 436 -18.72 -6.43 -10.48
N THR A 437 -19.50 -7.46 -10.84
CA THR A 437 -19.59 -8.70 -10.08
C THR A 437 -18.87 -9.84 -10.80
N ILE A 438 -19.46 -10.35 -11.87
CA ILE A 438 -18.93 -11.47 -12.67
C ILE A 438 -18.50 -11.07 -14.09
N GLY A 439 -18.57 -9.77 -14.43
CA GLY A 439 -18.09 -9.25 -15.71
C GLY A 439 -16.58 -9.44 -15.85
N VAL A 440 -16.11 -9.83 -17.03
CA VAL A 440 -14.71 -10.12 -17.32
C VAL A 440 -14.19 -9.33 -18.53
N GLN A 441 -12.86 -9.18 -18.62
CA GLN A 441 -12.18 -8.60 -19.78
C GLN A 441 -12.60 -7.15 -20.07
N ASN A 442 -12.89 -6.38 -19.02
CA ASN A 442 -13.21 -4.96 -19.12
C ASN A 442 -11.94 -4.10 -18.89
N CYS A 443 -11.82 -3.01 -19.67
CA CYS A 443 -10.80 -1.99 -19.49
C CYS A 443 -11.48 -0.66 -19.15
N LEU A 444 -11.43 -0.26 -17.87
CA LEU A 444 -12.15 0.86 -17.28
C LEU A 444 -11.15 1.89 -16.73
N LEU A 445 -11.00 3.04 -17.40
CA LEU A 445 -10.01 4.06 -17.03
C LEU A 445 -10.67 5.43 -16.80
N GLY A 446 -10.80 5.86 -15.58
CA GLY A 446 -11.41 7.13 -15.19
C GLY A 446 -12.25 7.00 -13.92
N ALA A 447 -12.59 8.12 -13.29
CA ALA A 447 -13.49 8.10 -12.14
C ALA A 447 -14.92 7.80 -12.59
N PHE A 448 -15.63 6.95 -11.83
CA PHE A 448 -17.01 6.52 -12.10
C PHE A 448 -17.21 5.90 -13.49
N VAL A 449 -16.15 5.36 -14.08
CA VAL A 449 -16.23 4.69 -15.37
C VAL A 449 -16.80 3.29 -15.18
N GLY A 450 -17.88 2.96 -15.90
CA GLY A 450 -18.55 1.67 -15.80
C GLY A 450 -18.92 1.29 -14.36
N ASP A 451 -19.22 2.26 -13.53
CA ASP A 451 -19.40 2.05 -12.08
C ASP A 451 -20.71 1.30 -11.73
N ALA A 452 -21.71 1.29 -12.63
CA ALA A 452 -22.89 0.46 -12.50
C ALA A 452 -22.78 -0.92 -13.19
N LEU A 453 -21.70 -1.17 -13.95
CA LEU A 453 -21.52 -2.40 -14.71
C LEU A 453 -21.44 -3.60 -13.75
N THR A 454 -22.30 -4.62 -13.95
CA THR A 454 -22.35 -5.81 -13.10
C THR A 454 -21.82 -7.06 -13.80
N GLU A 455 -22.49 -7.50 -14.86
CA GLU A 455 -22.19 -8.72 -15.60
C GLU A 455 -21.61 -8.45 -17.00
N GLY A 456 -21.54 -7.16 -17.41
CA GLY A 456 -21.02 -6.75 -18.71
C GLY A 456 -19.56 -7.17 -18.91
N LEU A 457 -19.23 -7.62 -20.12
CA LEU A 457 -17.92 -8.15 -20.46
C LEU A 457 -17.36 -7.54 -21.76
N HIS A 458 -16.02 -7.56 -21.92
CA HIS A 458 -15.33 -7.06 -23.12
C HIS A 458 -15.58 -5.57 -23.40
N ASN A 459 -15.80 -4.75 -22.40
CA ASN A 459 -16.00 -3.31 -22.57
C ASN A 459 -14.68 -2.54 -22.43
N VAL A 460 -14.52 -1.51 -23.24
CA VAL A 460 -13.45 -0.51 -23.11
C VAL A 460 -14.10 0.83 -22.81
N ALA A 461 -13.94 1.33 -21.61
CA ALA A 461 -14.45 2.64 -21.21
C ALA A 461 -13.33 3.51 -20.64
N MET A 462 -13.19 4.74 -21.15
CA MET A 462 -12.13 5.66 -20.78
C MET A 462 -12.67 7.09 -20.68
N GLY A 463 -12.62 7.67 -19.51
CA GLY A 463 -13.10 9.03 -19.23
C GLY A 463 -13.96 9.10 -17.97
N TYR A 464 -14.20 10.29 -17.47
CA TYR A 464 -15.10 10.51 -16.35
C TYR A 464 -16.53 10.04 -16.70
N ALA A 465 -17.11 9.15 -15.90
CA ALA A 465 -18.46 8.63 -16.08
C ALA A 465 -18.75 8.04 -17.48
N ALA A 466 -17.75 7.57 -18.21
CA ALA A 466 -17.99 6.81 -19.44
C ALA A 466 -18.64 5.46 -19.09
N LEU A 467 -19.69 5.07 -19.80
CA LEU A 467 -20.44 3.82 -19.59
C LEU A 467 -20.99 3.64 -18.15
N SER A 468 -21.33 4.75 -17.48
CA SER A 468 -21.60 4.73 -16.04
C SER A 468 -22.97 4.14 -15.65
N ALA A 469 -23.97 4.10 -16.53
CA ALA A 469 -25.27 3.53 -16.21
C ALA A 469 -25.43 2.07 -16.67
N ASP A 470 -24.54 1.55 -17.51
CA ASP A 470 -24.69 0.22 -18.07
C ASP A 470 -24.46 -0.88 -17.03
N THR A 471 -25.37 -1.85 -17.03
CA THR A 471 -25.29 -2.97 -16.09
C THR A 471 -24.82 -4.27 -16.74
N LYS A 472 -25.26 -4.58 -17.98
CA LYS A 472 -25.05 -5.88 -18.62
C LYS A 472 -24.71 -5.80 -20.12
N GLY A 473 -24.35 -4.61 -20.61
CA GLY A 473 -23.90 -4.43 -22.00
C GLY A 473 -22.51 -5.01 -22.22
N ASN A 474 -22.31 -5.59 -23.38
CA ASN A 474 -21.05 -6.21 -23.77
C ASN A 474 -20.50 -5.56 -25.05
N TYR A 475 -19.18 -5.62 -25.23
CA TYR A 475 -18.49 -5.17 -26.44
C TYR A 475 -18.69 -3.67 -26.76
N SER A 476 -18.86 -2.84 -25.74
CA SER A 476 -18.93 -1.39 -25.88
C SER A 476 -17.53 -0.76 -25.86
N VAL A 477 -17.33 0.27 -26.68
CA VAL A 477 -16.16 1.17 -26.63
C VAL A 477 -16.66 2.58 -26.31
N ALA A 478 -16.35 3.10 -25.14
CA ALA A 478 -16.77 4.42 -24.64
C ALA A 478 -15.54 5.23 -24.23
N ILE A 479 -15.06 6.13 -25.08
CA ILE A 479 -13.86 6.95 -24.83
C ILE A 479 -14.20 8.43 -24.84
N GLY A 480 -14.18 9.06 -23.70
CA GLY A 480 -14.54 10.46 -23.48
C GLY A 480 -15.37 10.62 -22.22
N ALA A 481 -15.35 11.81 -21.61
CA ALA A 481 -16.23 12.09 -20.48
C ALA A 481 -17.70 11.94 -20.91
N GLY A 482 -18.50 11.17 -20.17
CA GLY A 482 -19.90 10.94 -20.50
C GLY A 482 -20.18 10.15 -21.79
N ALA A 483 -19.18 9.52 -22.42
CA ALA A 483 -19.41 8.67 -23.58
C ALA A 483 -20.26 7.45 -23.17
N LEU A 484 -21.39 7.19 -23.86
CA LEU A 484 -22.38 6.13 -23.57
C LEU A 484 -22.83 6.15 -22.09
N ALA A 485 -22.91 7.31 -21.47
CA ALA A 485 -23.16 7.41 -20.02
C ALA A 485 -24.49 6.79 -19.58
N ASN A 486 -25.54 6.90 -20.40
CA ASN A 486 -26.88 6.40 -20.10
C ASN A 486 -27.18 5.01 -20.72
N GLN A 487 -26.21 4.40 -21.45
CA GLN A 487 -26.41 3.03 -21.95
C GLN A 487 -26.73 2.10 -20.78
N ASN A 488 -27.82 1.31 -20.91
CA ASN A 488 -28.20 0.38 -19.86
C ASN A 488 -29.04 -0.78 -20.38
N PHE A 489 -28.45 -1.96 -20.36
CA PHE A 489 -29.14 -3.20 -20.74
C PHE A 489 -29.53 -4.00 -19.49
N SER A 490 -30.79 -4.33 -19.35
CA SER A 490 -31.33 -5.16 -18.27
C SER A 490 -31.02 -6.66 -18.39
N THR A 491 -30.55 -7.09 -19.58
CA THR A 491 -30.12 -8.46 -19.90
C THR A 491 -28.77 -8.41 -20.62
N ALA A 492 -27.98 -9.47 -20.53
CA ALA A 492 -26.71 -9.55 -21.24
C ALA A 492 -26.90 -9.32 -22.75
N THR A 493 -26.43 -8.20 -23.24
CA THR A 493 -26.63 -7.75 -24.64
C THR A 493 -25.30 -7.37 -25.27
N SER A 494 -25.02 -7.93 -26.45
CA SER A 494 -23.89 -7.50 -27.25
C SER A 494 -24.22 -6.16 -27.92
N SER A 495 -23.82 -5.07 -27.34
CA SER A 495 -24.15 -3.72 -27.81
C SER A 495 -23.42 -3.35 -29.08
N PHE A 496 -22.14 -3.71 -29.21
CA PHE A 496 -21.25 -3.30 -30.30
C PHE A 496 -21.27 -1.77 -30.55
N ASN A 497 -21.54 -0.97 -29.52
CA ASN A 497 -21.49 0.47 -29.62
C ASN A 497 -20.05 0.97 -29.51
N THR A 498 -19.68 1.91 -30.35
CA THR A 498 -18.40 2.63 -30.28
C THR A 498 -18.67 4.12 -30.19
N ALA A 499 -18.28 4.73 -29.08
CA ALA A 499 -18.39 6.15 -28.83
C ALA A 499 -17.02 6.73 -28.44
N VAL A 500 -16.54 7.70 -29.22
CA VAL A 500 -15.26 8.37 -28.98
C VAL A 500 -15.45 9.89 -29.04
N GLY A 501 -15.41 10.55 -27.92
CA GLY A 501 -15.62 11.98 -27.74
C GLY A 501 -16.37 12.28 -26.48
N GLU A 502 -16.27 13.52 -25.99
CA GLU A 502 -17.07 14.00 -24.86
C GLU A 502 -18.56 13.86 -25.18
N GLU A 503 -19.32 13.20 -24.28
CA GLU A 503 -20.76 12.95 -24.44
C GLU A 503 -21.16 12.30 -25.77
N ALA A 504 -20.25 11.57 -26.43
CA ALA A 504 -20.60 10.81 -27.62
C ALA A 504 -21.60 9.69 -27.27
N GLY A 505 -22.77 9.67 -27.90
CA GLY A 505 -23.84 8.72 -27.59
C GLY A 505 -24.33 8.77 -26.16
N ASN A 506 -24.28 9.92 -25.51
CA ASN A 506 -24.58 10.07 -24.08
C ASN A 506 -25.95 9.46 -23.69
N ASP A 507 -27.00 9.78 -24.44
CA ASP A 507 -28.38 9.38 -24.14
C ASP A 507 -28.78 7.99 -24.68
N ILE A 508 -27.86 7.26 -25.33
CA ILE A 508 -28.11 5.87 -25.71
C ILE A 508 -28.54 5.09 -24.46
N THR A 509 -29.70 4.41 -24.57
CA THR A 509 -30.17 3.49 -23.52
C THR A 509 -30.04 2.04 -24.00
N THR A 510 -30.79 1.64 -25.01
CA THR A 510 -30.87 0.26 -25.52
C THR A 510 -30.46 0.10 -27.01
N GLY A 511 -30.06 1.18 -27.67
CA GLY A 511 -29.55 1.16 -29.04
C GLY A 511 -28.28 0.34 -29.18
N VAL A 512 -28.12 -0.39 -30.28
CA VAL A 512 -26.98 -1.28 -30.50
C VAL A 512 -26.34 -1.02 -31.89
N GLN A 513 -25.07 -1.46 -32.05
CA GLN A 513 -24.34 -1.40 -33.33
C GLN A 513 -24.10 0.04 -33.82
N ASN A 514 -23.96 0.99 -32.88
CA ASN A 514 -23.77 2.40 -33.23
C ASN A 514 -22.28 2.79 -33.20
N THR A 515 -21.96 3.77 -34.06
CA THR A 515 -20.61 4.36 -34.15
C THR A 515 -20.71 5.87 -34.01
N PHE A 516 -20.27 6.43 -32.85
CA PHE A 516 -20.27 7.84 -32.55
C PHE A 516 -18.84 8.32 -32.36
N ILE A 517 -18.31 9.15 -33.26
CA ILE A 517 -16.93 9.66 -33.17
C ILE A 517 -16.94 11.19 -33.29
N GLY A 518 -16.63 11.86 -32.22
CA GLY A 518 -16.64 13.31 -32.04
C GLY A 518 -17.44 13.71 -30.82
N ALA A 519 -17.09 14.85 -30.20
CA ALA A 519 -17.87 15.36 -29.08
C ALA A 519 -19.32 15.58 -29.49
N LEU A 520 -20.27 15.19 -28.64
CA LEU A 520 -21.72 15.30 -28.90
C LEU A 520 -22.17 14.60 -30.19
N ALA A 521 -21.44 13.61 -30.68
CA ALA A 521 -21.88 12.80 -31.81
C ALA A 521 -22.96 11.81 -31.36
N GLY A 522 -24.15 11.88 -31.90
CA GLY A 522 -25.28 11.02 -31.53
C GLY A 522 -25.72 11.16 -30.06
N ASP A 523 -25.42 12.29 -29.44
CA ASP A 523 -25.59 12.51 -28.00
C ASP A 523 -27.02 12.34 -27.47
N ALA A 524 -28.04 12.73 -28.29
CA ALA A 524 -29.45 12.55 -27.94
C ALA A 524 -30.08 11.28 -28.50
N THR A 525 -29.33 10.41 -29.20
CA THR A 525 -29.86 9.12 -29.69
C THR A 525 -30.17 8.20 -28.50
N ASP A 526 -31.39 7.68 -28.42
CA ASP A 526 -31.87 6.85 -27.30
C ASP A 526 -31.79 5.34 -27.64
N ASP A 527 -32.64 4.87 -28.56
CA ASP A 527 -32.78 3.45 -28.92
C ASP A 527 -32.36 3.13 -30.38
N GLY A 528 -31.81 4.12 -31.08
CA GLY A 528 -31.38 3.98 -32.48
C GLY A 528 -30.37 2.85 -32.70
N ILE A 529 -30.57 2.06 -33.74
CA ILE A 529 -29.75 0.90 -34.11
C ILE A 529 -28.98 1.16 -35.40
N GLY A 530 -27.68 0.84 -35.43
CA GLY A 530 -26.87 0.93 -36.65
C GLY A 530 -26.60 2.37 -37.08
N VAL A 531 -26.59 3.31 -36.17
CA VAL A 531 -26.32 4.73 -36.41
C VAL A 531 -24.81 4.97 -36.52
N THR A 532 -24.39 5.73 -37.53
CA THR A 532 -23.00 6.17 -37.70
C THR A 532 -22.94 7.69 -37.71
N ALA A 533 -22.40 8.28 -36.61
CA ALA A 533 -22.18 9.72 -36.47
C ALA A 533 -20.69 10.00 -36.29
N VAL A 534 -20.09 10.70 -37.25
CA VAL A 534 -18.67 11.05 -37.23
C VAL A 534 -18.50 12.56 -37.41
N GLY A 535 -18.10 13.23 -36.36
CA GLY A 535 -17.91 14.69 -36.31
C GLY A 535 -18.62 15.32 -35.12
N TYR A 536 -18.16 16.48 -34.71
CA TYR A 536 -18.80 17.27 -33.65
C TYR A 536 -20.27 17.51 -33.95
N LEU A 537 -21.19 17.20 -33.02
CA LEU A 537 -22.65 17.35 -33.19
C LEU A 537 -23.23 16.60 -34.42
N ALA A 538 -22.56 15.58 -34.96
CA ALA A 538 -23.15 14.76 -36.03
C ALA A 538 -24.29 13.93 -35.44
N LEU A 539 -25.49 13.94 -36.10
CA LEU A 539 -26.70 13.20 -35.66
C LEU A 539 -27.03 13.40 -34.17
N SER A 540 -26.91 14.65 -33.68
CA SER A 540 -27.10 14.97 -32.26
C SER A 540 -28.57 15.05 -31.79
N ALA A 541 -29.55 14.87 -32.70
CA ALA A 541 -30.95 14.66 -32.32
C ALA A 541 -31.25 13.19 -32.07
N ASN A 542 -32.35 12.87 -31.33
CA ASN A 542 -32.81 11.49 -31.15
C ASN A 542 -33.24 10.90 -32.52
N CYS A 543 -32.31 10.22 -33.19
CA CYS A 543 -32.53 9.68 -34.53
C CYS A 543 -32.89 8.19 -34.49
N ALA A 544 -33.78 7.79 -35.42
CA ALA A 544 -34.12 6.39 -35.62
C ALA A 544 -32.97 5.61 -36.31
N ASP A 545 -33.22 4.34 -36.60
CA ASP A 545 -32.21 3.39 -37.08
C ASP A 545 -31.55 3.77 -38.40
N GLY A 546 -30.33 3.28 -38.62
CA GLY A 546 -29.62 3.23 -39.89
C GLY A 546 -29.15 4.57 -40.43
N ASN A 547 -29.10 5.63 -39.62
CA ASN A 547 -28.61 6.93 -40.11
C ASN A 547 -27.09 6.97 -40.17
N THR A 548 -26.59 7.66 -41.20
CA THR A 548 -25.15 7.95 -41.35
C THR A 548 -24.93 9.46 -41.48
N GLY A 549 -24.24 10.07 -40.49
CA GLY A 549 -23.84 11.47 -40.51
C GLY A 549 -22.32 11.59 -40.41
N VAL A 550 -21.65 12.10 -41.43
CA VAL A 550 -20.20 12.29 -41.43
C VAL A 550 -19.87 13.74 -41.76
N GLY A 551 -19.34 14.45 -40.79
CA GLY A 551 -18.99 15.85 -40.83
C GLY A 551 -19.50 16.63 -39.62
N HIS A 552 -18.92 17.78 -39.34
CA HIS A 552 -19.38 18.69 -38.28
C HIS A 552 -20.89 18.98 -38.48
N SER A 553 -21.70 18.71 -37.43
CA SER A 553 -23.16 18.90 -37.48
C SER A 553 -23.88 18.22 -38.65
N ALA A 554 -23.33 17.17 -39.22
CA ALA A 554 -23.99 16.44 -40.31
C ALA A 554 -25.25 15.74 -39.76
N GLY A 555 -26.41 16.05 -40.34
CA GLY A 555 -27.71 15.49 -39.93
C GLY A 555 -28.11 15.84 -38.51
N LYS A 556 -27.63 16.95 -37.95
CA LYS A 556 -27.80 17.33 -36.53
C LYS A 556 -29.24 17.23 -36.01
N SER A 557 -30.23 17.55 -36.86
CA SER A 557 -31.63 17.64 -36.47
C SER A 557 -32.46 16.40 -36.94
N ILE A 558 -31.84 15.34 -37.47
CA ILE A 558 -32.52 14.16 -37.97
C ILE A 558 -33.15 13.35 -36.84
N THR A 559 -34.43 13.07 -36.97
CA THR A 559 -35.18 12.12 -36.12
C THR A 559 -35.72 10.92 -36.94
N GLY A 560 -35.82 11.05 -38.28
CA GLY A 560 -36.17 9.93 -39.16
C GLY A 560 -35.05 8.91 -39.32
N GLY A 561 -35.34 7.75 -39.96
CA GLY A 561 -34.37 6.66 -40.10
C GLY A 561 -33.83 6.49 -41.53
N ASN A 562 -32.71 5.75 -41.64
CA ASN A 562 -32.07 5.35 -42.91
C ASN A 562 -31.66 6.56 -43.80
N ASN A 563 -31.13 7.62 -43.22
CA ASN A 563 -30.61 8.78 -43.94
C ASN A 563 -29.07 8.77 -43.97
N MET A 564 -28.52 9.39 -45.02
CA MET A 564 -27.07 9.59 -45.14
C MET A 564 -26.76 11.08 -45.37
N CYS A 565 -26.01 11.68 -44.45
CA CYS A 565 -25.55 13.07 -44.52
C CYS A 565 -24.02 13.10 -44.55
N LEU A 566 -23.42 13.51 -45.64
CA LEU A 566 -21.99 13.61 -45.84
C LEU A 566 -21.55 15.06 -46.07
N GLY A 567 -20.65 15.55 -45.22
CA GLY A 567 -20.12 16.91 -45.22
C GLY A 567 -20.64 17.76 -44.07
N ALA A 568 -19.90 18.78 -43.72
CA ALA A 568 -20.27 19.69 -42.63
C ALA A 568 -21.64 20.35 -42.88
N GLY A 569 -22.54 20.28 -41.88
CA GLY A 569 -23.90 20.83 -41.99
C GLY A 569 -24.80 20.17 -43.03
N SER A 570 -24.41 19.04 -43.61
CA SER A 570 -25.26 18.29 -44.55
C SER A 570 -26.54 17.80 -43.86
N GLY A 571 -27.68 17.95 -44.54
CA GLY A 571 -29.01 17.61 -43.98
C GLY A 571 -29.59 18.64 -43.01
N ASN A 572 -28.92 19.77 -42.77
CA ASN A 572 -29.42 20.88 -41.94
C ASN A 572 -30.07 21.97 -42.82
N THR A 573 -30.64 22.98 -42.18
CA THR A 573 -31.22 24.14 -42.84
C THR A 573 -30.26 24.73 -43.89
N GLY A 574 -30.73 24.91 -45.12
CA GLY A 574 -29.94 25.44 -46.24
C GLY A 574 -29.08 24.45 -46.97
N SER A 575 -28.99 23.22 -46.55
CA SER A 575 -28.36 22.14 -47.34
C SER A 575 -29.22 21.71 -48.52
N PRO A 576 -28.69 20.97 -49.50
CA PRO A 576 -29.46 20.54 -50.68
C PRO A 576 -30.72 19.73 -50.40
N GLY A 577 -30.80 19.04 -49.28
CA GLY A 577 -32.00 18.31 -48.84
C GLY A 577 -32.94 19.13 -47.96
N GLY A 578 -32.59 20.37 -47.64
CA GLY A 578 -33.24 21.14 -46.59
C GLY A 578 -32.91 20.64 -45.20
N ASN A 579 -33.65 21.05 -44.16
CA ASN A 579 -33.52 20.50 -42.81
C ASN A 579 -34.24 19.15 -42.75
N MET A 580 -33.47 18.08 -42.73
CA MET A 580 -33.96 16.70 -42.75
C MET A 580 -34.37 16.25 -41.35
N THR A 581 -35.40 16.84 -40.77
CA THR A 581 -35.82 16.51 -39.40
C THR A 581 -36.48 15.13 -39.32
N THR A 582 -37.64 14.97 -39.94
CA THR A 582 -38.45 13.71 -39.92
C THR A 582 -38.31 12.87 -41.17
N ASN A 583 -37.44 13.27 -42.10
CA ASN A 583 -37.22 12.57 -43.33
C ASN A 583 -36.64 11.16 -43.11
N ALA A 584 -36.96 10.25 -43.98
CA ALA A 584 -36.41 8.89 -43.97
C ALA A 584 -36.00 8.49 -45.40
N ASN A 585 -34.97 7.65 -45.52
CA ASN A 585 -34.47 7.10 -46.78
C ASN A 585 -33.92 8.17 -47.76
N GLU A 586 -33.28 9.20 -47.24
CA GLU A 586 -32.72 10.29 -48.04
C GLU A 586 -31.18 10.39 -47.91
N ILE A 587 -30.55 10.87 -48.98
CA ILE A 587 -29.12 11.15 -49.01
C ILE A 587 -28.91 12.64 -49.26
N ALA A 588 -28.17 13.32 -48.36
CA ALA A 588 -27.71 14.69 -48.50
C ALA A 588 -26.17 14.71 -48.63
N LEU A 589 -25.66 15.33 -49.67
CA LEU A 589 -24.24 15.50 -49.92
C LEU A 589 -23.87 16.98 -49.86
N GLY A 590 -23.08 17.37 -48.86
CA GLY A 590 -22.66 18.75 -48.62
C GLY A 590 -23.76 19.65 -48.08
N ASN A 591 -23.38 20.88 -47.79
CA ASN A 591 -24.25 21.95 -47.32
C ASN A 591 -24.49 23.01 -48.39
N GLY A 592 -25.06 24.16 -48.05
CA GLY A 592 -25.28 25.27 -48.96
C GLY A 592 -24.03 25.95 -49.53
N ASP A 593 -22.85 25.66 -49.01
CA ASP A 593 -21.56 26.22 -49.43
C ASP A 593 -20.89 25.40 -50.53
N VAL A 594 -21.34 24.17 -50.79
CA VAL A 594 -20.78 23.30 -51.81
C VAL A 594 -21.12 23.90 -53.19
N GLN A 595 -20.11 24.08 -54.03
CA GLN A 595 -20.20 24.72 -55.34
C GLN A 595 -20.15 23.71 -56.50
N GLU A 596 -19.33 22.65 -56.33
CA GLU A 596 -19.14 21.63 -57.35
C GLU A 596 -19.17 20.23 -56.73
N CYS A 597 -19.71 19.27 -57.46
CA CYS A 597 -19.65 17.86 -57.17
C CYS A 597 -18.97 17.15 -58.36
N ASN A 598 -17.69 16.88 -58.22
CA ASN A 598 -16.88 16.25 -59.25
C ASN A 598 -16.97 14.73 -59.18
N ILE A 599 -17.56 14.10 -60.19
CA ILE A 599 -17.71 12.64 -60.28
C ILE A 599 -17.10 12.19 -61.58
N GLN A 600 -16.22 11.20 -61.56
CA GLN A 600 -15.52 10.72 -62.78
C GLN A 600 -16.40 9.83 -63.65
N VAL A 601 -17.49 9.30 -63.12
CA VAL A 601 -18.39 8.38 -63.84
C VAL A 601 -19.85 8.79 -63.62
N ASP A 602 -20.73 8.47 -64.53
CA ASP A 602 -22.15 8.78 -64.39
C ASP A 602 -22.83 7.97 -63.28
N TRP A 603 -23.85 8.55 -62.67
CA TRP A 603 -24.73 7.87 -61.76
C TRP A 603 -25.59 6.83 -62.49
N THR A 604 -25.52 5.58 -62.03
CA THR A 604 -26.43 4.53 -62.55
C THR A 604 -27.69 4.52 -61.68
N VAL A 605 -28.82 4.85 -62.24
CA VAL A 605 -30.14 4.80 -61.61
C VAL A 605 -30.76 3.42 -61.85
N ALA A 606 -31.14 2.73 -60.77
CA ALA A 606 -31.86 1.48 -60.84
C ALA A 606 -33.17 1.69 -61.59
N SER A 607 -33.44 0.88 -62.65
CA SER A 607 -34.61 1.02 -63.52
C SER A 607 -35.15 -0.32 -63.97
N ASP A 608 -35.09 -1.35 -63.16
CA ASP A 608 -35.65 -2.67 -63.49
C ASP A 608 -37.18 -2.58 -63.51
N GLN A 609 -37.75 -3.12 -64.60
CA GLN A 609 -39.21 -3.14 -64.79
C GLN A 609 -39.92 -3.95 -63.73
N ARG A 610 -39.27 -4.97 -63.18
CA ARG A 610 -39.86 -5.84 -62.17
C ARG A 610 -40.07 -5.11 -60.83
N ASP A 611 -39.34 -4.03 -60.58
CA ASP A 611 -39.43 -3.19 -59.40
C ASP A 611 -40.36 -1.98 -59.58
N LYS A 612 -41.12 -1.95 -60.65
CA LYS A 612 -42.02 -0.85 -61.05
C LYS A 612 -43.43 -1.37 -61.34
N THR A 613 -44.44 -0.60 -60.99
CA THR A 613 -45.86 -0.91 -61.20
C THR A 613 -46.59 0.31 -61.79
N ASP A 614 -47.83 0.17 -62.11
CA ASP A 614 -48.76 1.23 -62.56
C ASP A 614 -48.24 2.07 -63.76
N PHE A 615 -47.69 1.41 -64.74
CA PHE A 615 -47.18 2.09 -65.94
C PHE A 615 -48.30 2.81 -66.67
N THR A 616 -48.15 4.15 -66.75
CA THR A 616 -49.04 5.01 -67.55
C THR A 616 -48.22 5.78 -68.58
N ALA A 617 -48.73 5.93 -69.79
CA ALA A 617 -48.03 6.74 -70.78
C ALA A 617 -47.88 8.19 -70.32
N LEU A 618 -46.67 8.75 -70.50
CA LEU A 618 -46.43 10.15 -70.14
C LEU A 618 -47.29 11.09 -71.02
N ASP A 619 -48.03 11.99 -70.35
CA ASP A 619 -48.97 12.91 -71.01
C ASP A 619 -48.40 14.32 -71.21
N VAL A 620 -47.29 14.65 -70.58
CA VAL A 620 -46.56 15.91 -70.78
C VAL A 620 -45.44 15.73 -71.79
N GLY A 621 -45.42 16.59 -72.83
CA GLY A 621 -44.52 16.50 -73.97
C GLY A 621 -44.19 17.88 -74.56
N LEU A 622 -44.45 18.09 -75.84
CA LEU A 622 -44.01 19.27 -76.61
C LEU A 622 -44.56 20.59 -76.01
N ASP A 623 -45.82 20.62 -75.60
CA ASP A 623 -46.45 21.84 -75.09
C ASP A 623 -45.81 22.22 -73.71
N PHE A 624 -45.55 21.24 -72.84
CA PHE A 624 -44.85 21.45 -71.55
C PHE A 624 -43.44 21.99 -71.78
N VAL A 625 -42.68 21.36 -72.71
CA VAL A 625 -41.31 21.79 -73.00
C VAL A 625 -41.28 23.22 -73.63
N ASN A 626 -42.23 23.54 -74.49
CA ASN A 626 -42.34 24.89 -75.08
C ASN A 626 -42.70 25.96 -74.00
N ALA A 627 -43.39 25.61 -72.94
CA ALA A 627 -43.76 26.52 -71.88
C ALA A 627 -42.61 26.77 -70.85
N LEU A 628 -41.58 25.92 -70.82
CA LEU A 628 -40.43 26.08 -70.00
C LEU A 628 -39.63 27.33 -70.36
N LYS A 629 -39.09 28.03 -69.32
CA LYS A 629 -38.29 29.26 -69.48
C LYS A 629 -36.89 29.01 -68.95
N PRO A 630 -35.89 28.67 -69.80
CA PRO A 630 -34.50 28.56 -69.34
C PRO A 630 -33.90 29.94 -69.03
N TYR A 631 -33.14 30.05 -68.02
CA TYR A 631 -32.46 31.27 -67.55
C TYR A 631 -30.97 31.02 -67.37
N THR A 632 -30.16 32.08 -67.48
CA THR A 632 -28.84 32.15 -66.85
C THR A 632 -28.98 32.89 -65.53
N TYR A 633 -28.31 32.42 -64.51
CA TYR A 633 -28.38 33.05 -63.22
C TYR A 633 -27.04 32.92 -62.47
N LYS A 634 -26.91 33.65 -61.38
CA LYS A 634 -25.83 33.46 -60.34
C LYS A 634 -26.49 33.03 -59.10
N TRP A 635 -25.84 32.12 -58.36
CA TRP A 635 -26.29 31.74 -57.06
C TRP A 635 -26.08 32.91 -56.08
N ASP A 636 -27.05 33.15 -55.20
CA ASP A 636 -27.02 34.02 -54.04
C ASP A 636 -27.86 33.35 -52.97
N LYS A 637 -27.20 32.44 -52.22
CA LYS A 637 -27.90 31.47 -51.33
C LYS A 637 -28.31 32.15 -50.04
N ARG A 638 -29.60 32.10 -49.65
CA ARG A 638 -30.15 32.69 -48.41
C ARG A 638 -29.37 32.26 -47.16
N ILE A 639 -28.92 31.01 -47.09
CA ILE A 639 -28.21 30.48 -45.95
C ILE A 639 -26.86 31.15 -45.68
N LYS A 640 -26.22 31.75 -46.68
CA LYS A 640 -24.95 32.46 -46.54
C LYS A 640 -25.08 33.79 -45.80
N TYR A 641 -26.30 34.30 -45.59
CA TYR A 641 -26.65 35.49 -44.86
C TYR A 641 -26.99 35.18 -43.38
N VAL A 642 -26.86 33.95 -42.93
CA VAL A 642 -27.20 33.50 -41.59
C VAL A 642 -25.94 33.04 -40.88
N SER A 643 -25.74 33.47 -39.63
CA SER A 643 -24.63 33.00 -38.81
C SER A 643 -24.72 31.49 -38.57
N ASP A 644 -23.58 30.81 -38.30
CA ASP A 644 -23.58 29.38 -38.01
C ASP A 644 -24.43 29.04 -36.76
N GLU A 645 -24.49 29.95 -35.80
CA GLU A 645 -25.26 29.82 -34.57
C GLU A 645 -26.79 29.87 -34.80
N ASP A 646 -27.24 30.66 -35.78
CA ASP A 646 -28.67 30.87 -36.06
C ASP A 646 -29.23 29.95 -37.13
N ARG A 647 -28.40 29.15 -37.78
CA ARG A 647 -28.82 28.31 -38.96
C ARG A 647 -29.97 27.34 -38.65
N ASP A 648 -30.02 26.83 -37.40
CA ASP A 648 -31.05 25.84 -37.03
C ASP A 648 -32.41 26.46 -36.71
N THR A 649 -32.44 27.73 -36.37
CA THR A 649 -33.64 28.43 -35.89
C THR A 649 -34.21 29.42 -36.89
N VAL A 650 -33.44 29.81 -37.92
CA VAL A 650 -33.81 30.85 -38.85
C VAL A 650 -34.91 30.41 -39.82
N ASP A 651 -35.85 31.28 -40.08
CA ASP A 651 -36.77 31.12 -41.24
C ASP A 651 -36.15 31.73 -42.50
N LEU A 652 -35.69 30.87 -43.40
CA LEU A 652 -35.03 31.28 -44.65
C LEU A 652 -35.92 32.19 -45.55
N ASP A 653 -37.23 32.16 -45.36
CA ASP A 653 -38.13 33.03 -46.12
C ASP A 653 -38.12 34.47 -45.66
N THR A 654 -37.57 34.76 -44.48
CA THR A 654 -37.40 36.10 -43.97
C THR A 654 -36.08 36.75 -44.41
N ILE A 655 -35.16 35.99 -44.99
CA ILE A 655 -33.83 36.47 -45.37
C ILE A 655 -33.91 37.31 -46.67
N THR A 656 -33.36 38.49 -46.61
CA THR A 656 -33.26 39.38 -47.76
C THR A 656 -31.84 39.35 -48.32
N HIS A 657 -31.75 39.16 -49.64
CA HIS A 657 -30.46 39.18 -50.35
C HIS A 657 -29.98 40.63 -50.52
N ASP A 658 -28.75 40.92 -50.21
CA ASP A 658 -28.10 42.20 -50.49
C ASP A 658 -27.00 42.09 -51.57
N GLY A 659 -26.74 40.88 -52.05
CA GLY A 659 -25.77 40.59 -53.09
C GLY A 659 -24.33 40.39 -52.61
N THR A 660 -24.08 40.48 -51.31
CA THR A 660 -22.71 40.33 -50.77
C THR A 660 -22.19 38.88 -50.88
N HIS A 661 -23.08 37.90 -50.95
CA HIS A 661 -22.75 36.47 -51.07
C HIS A 661 -23.05 35.88 -52.46
N LYS A 662 -23.25 36.74 -53.47
CA LYS A 662 -23.50 36.34 -54.84
C LYS A 662 -22.24 35.73 -55.46
N GLU A 663 -22.40 34.55 -56.07
CA GLU A 663 -21.30 33.85 -56.77
C GLU A 663 -20.92 34.55 -58.09
N ASP A 664 -19.65 34.42 -58.53
CA ASP A 664 -19.13 35.16 -59.69
C ASP A 664 -19.46 34.53 -61.06
N TRP A 665 -19.69 33.20 -61.09
CA TRP A 665 -19.96 32.48 -62.34
C TRP A 665 -21.43 32.43 -62.65
N LEU A 666 -21.70 32.26 -63.95
CA LEU A 666 -23.03 32.04 -64.44
C LEU A 666 -23.36 30.57 -64.52
N ASP A 667 -24.55 30.22 -64.08
CA ASP A 667 -25.16 28.91 -64.19
C ASP A 667 -26.38 28.98 -65.11
N ILE A 668 -26.88 27.83 -65.57
CA ILE A 668 -28.08 27.72 -66.44
C ILE A 668 -29.09 26.81 -65.74
N GLY A 669 -30.39 27.15 -65.90
CA GLY A 669 -31.43 26.30 -65.34
C GLY A 669 -32.80 26.93 -65.41
N PHE A 670 -33.72 26.39 -64.60
CA PHE A 670 -35.11 26.85 -64.53
C PHE A 670 -35.39 27.39 -63.11
N LYS A 671 -36.36 28.25 -62.97
CA LYS A 671 -36.93 28.60 -61.65
C LYS A 671 -37.92 27.52 -61.24
N ALA A 672 -37.62 26.78 -60.18
CA ALA A 672 -38.43 25.63 -59.76
C ALA A 672 -39.91 25.98 -59.53
N GLN A 673 -40.19 27.17 -59.01
CA GLN A 673 -41.55 27.65 -58.76
C GLN A 673 -42.33 27.87 -60.08
N GLU A 674 -41.65 28.34 -61.13
CA GLU A 674 -42.28 28.51 -62.44
C GLU A 674 -42.58 27.14 -63.11
N VAL A 675 -41.68 26.17 -62.90
CA VAL A 675 -41.89 24.80 -63.40
C VAL A 675 -43.02 24.10 -62.60
N GLU A 676 -43.09 24.29 -61.25
CA GLU A 676 -44.21 23.77 -60.45
C GLU A 676 -45.58 24.25 -60.92
N VAL A 677 -45.68 25.56 -61.37
CA VAL A 677 -46.93 26.08 -61.94
C VAL A 677 -47.32 25.32 -63.21
N LEU A 678 -46.37 24.97 -64.06
CA LEU A 678 -46.62 24.18 -65.25
C LEU A 678 -46.98 22.74 -64.91
N GLU A 679 -46.33 22.11 -63.96
CA GLU A 679 -46.69 20.76 -63.48
C GLU A 679 -48.10 20.74 -62.90
N LYS A 680 -48.45 21.74 -62.04
CA LYS A 680 -49.80 21.88 -61.47
C LYS A 680 -50.86 22.04 -62.56
N ALA A 681 -50.59 22.82 -63.62
CA ALA A 681 -51.51 23.00 -64.77
C ALA A 681 -51.70 21.70 -65.52
N ALA A 682 -50.68 20.82 -65.55
CA ALA A 682 -50.74 19.49 -66.17
C ALA A 682 -51.32 18.42 -65.22
N GLY A 683 -51.76 18.78 -64.01
CA GLY A 683 -52.34 17.84 -63.00
C GLY A 683 -51.38 17.22 -62.02
N TYR A 684 -50.12 17.59 -62.09
CA TYR A 684 -49.07 17.04 -61.19
C TYR A 684 -48.81 18.00 -60.01
N LYS A 685 -48.81 17.48 -58.77
CA LYS A 685 -48.69 18.31 -57.53
C LYS A 685 -47.75 17.71 -56.54
N ILE A 686 -46.91 18.54 -55.94
CA ILE A 686 -46.02 18.16 -54.85
C ILE A 686 -46.82 17.63 -53.63
N ALA A 687 -47.90 18.34 -53.26
CA ALA A 687 -48.71 17.96 -52.08
C ALA A 687 -49.37 16.56 -52.24
N GLU A 688 -49.62 16.10 -53.50
CA GLU A 688 -50.18 14.78 -53.81
C GLU A 688 -49.10 13.75 -54.13
N LYS A 689 -47.80 14.11 -54.01
CA LYS A 689 -46.65 13.27 -54.40
C LYS A 689 -46.67 12.78 -55.85
N THR A 690 -47.29 13.54 -56.75
CA THR A 690 -47.38 13.26 -58.17
C THR A 690 -46.48 14.15 -59.03
N ASN A 691 -45.73 15.06 -58.39
CA ASN A 691 -44.80 15.98 -59.06
C ASN A 691 -43.78 15.25 -59.93
N LEU A 692 -43.47 15.85 -61.13
CA LEU A 692 -42.58 15.23 -62.10
C LEU A 692 -41.10 15.58 -61.84
N THR A 693 -40.76 16.85 -61.97
CA THR A 693 -39.35 17.32 -61.95
C THR A 693 -39.05 18.24 -60.76
N THR A 694 -40.08 18.85 -60.16
CA THR A 694 -39.92 19.73 -59.00
C THR A 694 -40.01 18.93 -57.68
N LYS A 695 -39.26 19.29 -56.73
CA LYS A 695 -39.31 18.76 -55.35
C LYS A 695 -39.28 19.94 -54.33
N LEU A 696 -40.04 19.83 -53.27
CA LEU A 696 -39.90 20.69 -52.11
C LEU A 696 -39.17 19.91 -51.03
N THR A 697 -38.24 20.57 -50.35
CA THR A 697 -37.55 19.93 -49.21
C THR A 697 -38.54 19.53 -48.12
N GLY A 698 -38.17 18.57 -47.25
CA GLY A 698 -39.05 18.08 -46.19
C GLY A 698 -39.49 19.16 -45.20
N ASP A 699 -38.70 20.18 -44.99
CA ASP A 699 -39.01 21.38 -44.20
C ASP A 699 -39.89 22.42 -44.94
N GLY A 700 -40.19 22.17 -46.20
CA GLY A 700 -41.03 23.04 -47.01
C GLY A 700 -40.39 24.37 -47.44
N LYS A 701 -39.10 24.59 -47.19
CA LYS A 701 -38.45 25.92 -47.33
C LYS A 701 -37.65 26.09 -48.64
N GLN A 702 -37.30 24.99 -49.31
CA GLN A 702 -36.47 25.05 -50.52
C GLN A 702 -37.04 24.20 -51.64
N TYR A 703 -37.00 24.75 -52.86
CA TYR A 703 -37.31 23.98 -54.02
C TYR A 703 -36.06 23.33 -54.61
N GLY A 704 -36.18 22.07 -55.01
CA GLY A 704 -35.21 21.34 -55.80
C GLY A 704 -35.70 21.00 -57.16
N MET A 705 -34.79 20.76 -58.13
CA MET A 705 -35.08 20.30 -59.49
C MET A 705 -34.40 18.97 -59.75
N GLN A 706 -35.15 17.99 -60.26
CA GLN A 706 -34.66 16.71 -60.72
C GLN A 706 -34.43 16.71 -62.23
N TYR A 707 -33.29 17.30 -62.64
CA TYR A 707 -32.98 17.54 -64.06
C TYR A 707 -33.01 16.24 -64.94
N SER A 708 -32.63 15.10 -64.37
CA SER A 708 -32.66 13.81 -65.06
C SER A 708 -34.07 13.38 -65.48
N LYS A 709 -35.08 13.83 -64.74
CA LYS A 709 -36.49 13.51 -65.08
C LYS A 709 -37.03 14.32 -66.26
N PHE A 710 -36.30 15.34 -66.74
CA PHE A 710 -36.66 16.00 -68.04
C PHE A 710 -36.33 15.11 -69.23
N VAL A 711 -35.42 14.11 -69.16
CA VAL A 711 -35.05 13.25 -70.28
C VAL A 711 -36.25 12.52 -70.85
N PRO A 712 -37.10 11.81 -70.07
CA PRO A 712 -38.34 11.19 -70.67
C PRO A 712 -39.31 12.20 -71.25
N ILE A 713 -39.47 13.39 -70.64
CA ILE A 713 -40.31 14.46 -71.12
C ILE A 713 -39.78 15.00 -72.46
N LEU A 714 -38.49 15.23 -72.60
CA LEU A 714 -37.82 15.65 -73.85
C LEU A 714 -37.94 14.60 -74.89
N VAL A 715 -37.80 13.31 -74.59
CA VAL A 715 -38.01 12.21 -75.54
C VAL A 715 -39.45 12.25 -76.06
N LYS A 716 -40.45 12.40 -75.20
CA LYS A 716 -41.86 12.51 -75.61
C LYS A 716 -42.10 13.75 -76.48
N ALA A 717 -41.54 14.91 -76.10
CA ALA A 717 -41.63 16.13 -76.89
C ALA A 717 -41.01 15.98 -78.27
N ILE A 718 -39.85 15.33 -78.40
CA ILE A 718 -39.24 15.02 -79.72
C ILE A 718 -40.10 14.08 -80.52
N GLN A 719 -40.72 13.06 -79.90
CA GLN A 719 -41.65 12.14 -80.61
C GLN A 719 -42.86 12.89 -81.12
N GLU A 720 -43.47 13.79 -80.37
CA GLU A 720 -44.59 14.61 -80.77
C GLU A 720 -44.21 15.60 -81.85
N LEU A 721 -43.07 16.27 -81.74
CA LEU A 721 -42.54 17.15 -82.79
C LEU A 721 -42.27 16.41 -84.09
N THR A 722 -41.69 15.21 -83.99
CA THR A 722 -41.45 14.36 -85.14
C THR A 722 -42.76 13.97 -85.85
N ALA A 723 -43.78 13.57 -85.07
CA ALA A 723 -45.09 13.26 -85.58
C ALA A 723 -45.77 14.49 -86.31
N ALA A 724 -45.68 15.65 -85.64
CA ALA A 724 -46.17 16.91 -86.17
C ALA A 724 -45.45 17.31 -87.51
N ASN A 725 -44.11 17.19 -87.48
CA ASN A 725 -43.33 17.45 -88.71
C ASN A 725 -43.65 16.47 -89.81
N THR A 726 -43.85 15.19 -89.54
CA THR A 726 -44.26 14.17 -90.55
C THR A 726 -45.64 14.50 -91.08
N ALA A 727 -46.58 14.87 -90.24
CA ALA A 727 -47.92 15.28 -90.65
C ALA A 727 -47.87 16.59 -91.48
N LEU A 728 -47.04 17.53 -91.13
CA LEU A 728 -46.80 18.77 -91.82
C LEU A 728 -46.19 18.48 -93.21
N ALA A 729 -45.15 17.63 -93.31
CA ALA A 729 -44.53 17.22 -94.57
C ALA A 729 -45.51 16.51 -95.46
N ALA A 730 -46.35 15.62 -94.95
CA ALA A 730 -47.42 14.96 -95.68
C ALA A 730 -48.44 15.98 -96.17
N ARG A 731 -48.80 16.97 -95.37
CA ARG A 731 -49.74 18.04 -95.76
C ARG A 731 -49.12 18.98 -96.78
N VAL A 732 -47.83 19.34 -96.66
CA VAL A 732 -47.13 20.10 -97.72
C VAL A 732 -47.11 19.33 -99.00
N LYS A 733 -46.76 18.05 -99.02
CA LYS A 733 -46.76 17.20 -100.16
C LYS A 733 -48.16 17.12 -100.83
N THR A 734 -49.20 16.96 -100.03
CA THR A 734 -50.56 16.99 -100.52
C THR A 734 -50.92 18.32 -101.22
N LEU A 735 -50.41 19.45 -100.69
CA LEU A 735 -50.56 20.78 -101.26
C LEU A 735 -49.69 21.01 -102.52
N GLU A 736 -48.52 20.37 -102.59
CA GLU A 736 -47.62 20.39 -103.73
C GLU A 736 -48.17 19.50 -104.89
N ASP A 737 -48.82 18.38 -104.52
CA ASP A 737 -49.42 17.45 -105.47
C ASP A 737 -50.84 17.92 -105.98
N ALA A 738 -51.44 18.98 -105.37
CA ALA A 738 -52.72 19.58 -105.72
C ALA A 738 -52.55 20.82 -106.60
#